data_0e10427131f19a2eb7104020f6a3e4ac
#
_entry.id   0e10427131f19a2eb7104020f6a3e4ac
#
_cell.length_a   1.000
_cell.length_b   1.000
_cell.length_c   1.000
_cell.angle_alpha   90.00
_cell.angle_beta   90.00
_cell.angle_gamma   90.00
#
_symmetry.space_group_name_H-M   'P 1'
#
loop_
_entity.id
_entity.type
_entity.pdbx_description
1 polymer ?
#
loop_
_entity_poly.entity_id
_entity_poly.type
_entity_poly.pdbx_seq_one_letter_code
_entity_poly.pdbx_strand_id
1 'polypeptide(L)'
;MISLATARERWTSFLGCFVAVALGVAVVTMSALVLLSDGAKVPERLAGAPVLVQSPAGTQTGGVFTENPPWAPQSAEELRRELARLPGVVDAVPDRSFYAQAADTEQRRGERQGHPWSAAALAEYGLSEGRPPVTADEIVVDRSLGFTPGEPVTVLTARGPQRFSVSGTMNGPGYYVTDRWAAELAGGVRTIGLLLESGTDATRVAAAARRAVGGDGTVLTGASREALAPKQDEMTRWIGGQVLTAIALLSAFVTVFVVSSTFAFAVAGRRREFGLLRTIGATPRQLKRLVYGEALAVGAVGAAAGALLGVVLAPTMTGVLIDAGFQPAGFEVSLRWWVPVAAFATGVVVALVGVGAASRRASRVKPLEAMREAAVDNRPMTRRRRVAGLAATGVGAVCSVGTAFAGADALVLLALGTAMSLTTGLTLLAPGLVGPVIGALTRPLARHPGAPAVLVRENMITAVRRTSATVAPVLATVAFAVLITSTVQTTQNADTARQAAAVRAEAAVVPRGTPGLSDAAVARVEGASLLSTTVYGGDGRAALSAAGVSSAFERVYAVPPPQGDTVVVTAAVAAAHGWRKGQVASLTLEDGRTRRLRVTAVVDDSMPYQVFLPRDVVRDHDPSALADVAYRTTPAPTPLPAGLSADEISVEAYAASDDAEEDRLVWIFTLLLVAVSAGYTAIAVASTVLTATAGRVRDVRVLRLSGATPRQVLLTLAAETCCVVALGAALGLAAAAPALFGTVHGLREELGLPVELSLAWPWLTGVVAGCLLLGTAATVLPARVVLRRLP
;
A
#
# COMPACT_ATOMS: atom_id res chain seq x y z
N MET A 1 -41.21 -17.45 -6.68
CA MET A 1 -41.88 -16.69 -7.76
C MET A 1 -42.27 -15.26 -7.31
N ILE A 2 -42.97 -15.07 -6.17
CA ILE A 2 -43.44 -13.73 -5.72
C ILE A 2 -42.27 -12.75 -5.51
N SER A 3 -41.15 -13.18 -4.88
CA SER A 3 -39.97 -12.35 -4.63
C SER A 3 -39.27 -11.85 -5.91
N LEU A 4 -39.26 -12.68 -6.97
CA LEU A 4 -38.70 -12.30 -8.28
C LEU A 4 -39.61 -11.32 -9.04
N ALA A 5 -40.94 -11.52 -8.96
CA ALA A 5 -41.90 -10.60 -9.55
C ALA A 5 -41.86 -9.20 -8.91
N THR A 6 -41.77 -9.15 -7.55
CA THR A 6 -41.66 -7.87 -6.82
C THR A 6 -40.31 -7.20 -7.04
N ALA A 7 -39.20 -7.96 -7.14
CA ALA A 7 -37.89 -7.41 -7.49
C ALA A 7 -37.87 -6.81 -8.90
N ARG A 8 -38.53 -7.45 -9.88
CA ARG A 8 -38.64 -6.98 -11.27
C ARG A 8 -39.50 -5.72 -11.39
N GLU A 9 -40.59 -5.64 -10.65
CA GLU A 9 -41.51 -4.48 -10.69
C GLU A 9 -40.90 -3.26 -10.01
N ARG A 10 -39.95 -3.45 -9.03
CA ARG A 10 -39.35 -2.41 -8.21
C ARG A 10 -37.84 -2.32 -8.36
N TRP A 11 -37.29 -2.72 -9.49
CA TRP A 11 -35.87 -2.80 -9.71
C TRP A 11 -35.13 -1.46 -9.45
N THR A 12 -35.80 -0.33 -9.72
CA THR A 12 -35.26 1.02 -9.46
C THR A 12 -34.95 1.27 -7.97
N SER A 13 -35.74 0.68 -7.05
CA SER A 13 -35.51 0.80 -5.62
C SER A 13 -34.32 -0.05 -5.13
N PHE A 14 -33.91 -1.05 -5.91
CA PHE A 14 -32.80 -1.93 -5.59
C PHE A 14 -31.53 -1.63 -6.41
N LEU A 15 -31.62 -0.68 -7.35
CA LEU A 15 -30.49 -0.32 -8.23
C LEU A 15 -29.24 0.06 -7.41
N GLY A 16 -29.39 0.86 -6.36
CA GLY A 16 -28.28 1.22 -5.49
C GLY A 16 -27.64 0.03 -4.78
N CYS A 17 -28.47 -0.94 -4.34
CA CYS A 17 -27.96 -2.17 -3.74
C CYS A 17 -27.25 -3.05 -4.78
N PHE A 18 -27.83 -3.20 -5.97
CA PHE A 18 -27.21 -3.92 -7.09
C PHE A 18 -25.84 -3.35 -7.45
N VAL A 19 -25.78 -2.02 -7.67
CA VAL A 19 -24.51 -1.35 -8.02
C VAL A 19 -23.48 -1.48 -6.92
N ALA A 20 -23.88 -1.33 -5.64
CA ALA A 20 -22.96 -1.48 -4.52
C ALA A 20 -22.39 -2.90 -4.41
N VAL A 21 -23.23 -3.94 -4.57
CA VAL A 21 -22.78 -5.33 -4.57
C VAL A 21 -21.90 -5.62 -5.78
N ALA A 22 -22.31 -5.18 -6.97
CA ALA A 22 -21.54 -5.38 -8.19
C ALA A 22 -20.15 -4.74 -8.11
N LEU A 23 -20.08 -3.49 -7.66
CA LEU A 23 -18.79 -2.80 -7.50
C LEU A 23 -17.93 -3.44 -6.40
N GLY A 24 -18.54 -3.77 -5.25
CA GLY A 24 -17.80 -4.41 -4.15
C GLY A 24 -17.23 -5.77 -4.55
N VAL A 25 -18.02 -6.58 -5.22
CA VAL A 25 -17.54 -7.90 -5.72
C VAL A 25 -16.52 -7.72 -6.84
N ALA A 26 -16.67 -6.72 -7.71
CA ALA A 26 -15.69 -6.43 -8.75
C ALA A 26 -14.33 -6.07 -8.16
N VAL A 27 -14.30 -5.16 -7.18
CA VAL A 27 -13.05 -4.78 -6.49
C VAL A 27 -12.44 -5.97 -5.76
N VAL A 28 -13.23 -6.74 -5.03
CA VAL A 28 -12.74 -7.94 -4.32
C VAL A 28 -12.20 -9.00 -5.30
N THR A 29 -12.91 -9.25 -6.43
CA THR A 29 -12.47 -10.21 -7.46
C THR A 29 -11.15 -9.77 -8.08
N MET A 30 -11.06 -8.52 -8.47
CA MET A 30 -9.88 -7.92 -9.09
C MET A 30 -8.68 -7.95 -8.15
N SER A 31 -8.85 -7.48 -6.90
CA SER A 31 -7.79 -7.54 -5.88
C SER A 31 -7.35 -8.97 -5.58
N ALA A 32 -8.29 -9.91 -5.47
CA ALA A 32 -7.97 -11.31 -5.20
C ALA A 32 -7.27 -12.01 -6.38
N LEU A 33 -7.62 -11.68 -7.63
CA LEU A 33 -6.91 -12.19 -8.81
C LEU A 33 -5.47 -11.70 -8.82
N VAL A 34 -5.21 -10.42 -8.55
CA VAL A 34 -3.85 -9.87 -8.49
C VAL A 34 -3.07 -10.49 -7.33
N LEU A 35 -3.64 -10.54 -6.12
CA LEU A 35 -2.98 -11.11 -4.94
C LEU A 35 -2.62 -12.59 -5.07
N LEU A 36 -3.45 -13.36 -5.78
CA LEU A 36 -3.29 -14.81 -5.92
C LEU A 36 -2.62 -15.20 -7.24
N SER A 37 -2.20 -14.23 -8.06
CA SER A 37 -1.42 -14.50 -9.26
C SER A 37 0.02 -14.85 -8.89
N ASP A 38 0.58 -15.83 -9.58
CA ASP A 38 1.98 -16.19 -9.46
C ASP A 38 2.79 -15.07 -10.13
N GLY A 39 3.51 -14.32 -9.35
CA GLY A 39 4.06 -13.07 -9.85
C GLY A 39 5.57 -12.96 -9.90
N ALA A 40 6.29 -13.92 -9.33
CA ALA A 40 7.74 -13.93 -9.46
C ALA A 40 8.10 -14.65 -10.77
N LYS A 41 8.75 -13.93 -11.69
CA LYS A 41 9.36 -14.55 -12.87
C LYS A 41 10.83 -14.80 -12.57
N VAL A 42 11.36 -15.89 -13.07
CA VAL A 42 12.82 -16.12 -13.08
C VAL A 42 13.44 -14.92 -13.79
N PRO A 43 14.47 -14.28 -13.22
CA PRO A 43 15.17 -13.20 -13.92
C PRO A 43 15.61 -13.65 -15.32
N GLU A 44 15.32 -12.82 -16.33
CA GLU A 44 15.64 -13.18 -17.73
C GLU A 44 17.11 -13.57 -17.92
N ARG A 45 18.02 -12.91 -17.20
CA ARG A 45 19.46 -13.19 -17.21
C ARG A 45 19.85 -14.57 -16.64
N LEU A 46 18.93 -15.28 -15.96
CA LEU A 46 19.11 -16.64 -15.42
C LEU A 46 18.19 -17.67 -16.07
N ALA A 47 17.41 -17.26 -17.07
CA ALA A 47 16.38 -18.08 -17.68
C ALA A 47 16.96 -19.31 -18.41
N GLY A 48 18.13 -19.16 -19.02
CA GLY A 48 18.83 -20.20 -19.76
C GLY A 48 19.48 -21.29 -18.88
N ALA A 49 19.64 -21.05 -17.57
CA ALA A 49 20.19 -22.05 -16.66
C ALA A 49 19.06 -22.88 -16.01
N PRO A 50 18.86 -24.16 -16.43
CA PRO A 50 17.75 -24.98 -15.91
C PRO A 50 17.94 -25.40 -14.45
N VAL A 51 19.18 -25.38 -13.94
CA VAL A 51 19.54 -25.65 -12.54
C VAL A 51 20.37 -24.50 -12.01
N LEU A 52 19.91 -23.93 -10.91
CA LEU A 52 20.58 -22.84 -10.19
C LEU A 52 20.88 -23.29 -8.78
N VAL A 53 22.04 -22.94 -8.28
CA VAL A 53 22.47 -23.21 -6.91
C VAL A 53 22.57 -21.87 -6.20
N GLN A 54 21.82 -21.71 -5.11
CA GLN A 54 21.77 -20.50 -4.31
C GLN A 54 22.45 -20.73 -2.96
N SER A 55 23.11 -19.72 -2.47
CA SER A 55 23.73 -19.70 -1.14
C SER A 55 22.72 -19.96 -0.01
N PRO A 56 23.17 -20.32 1.20
CA PRO A 56 22.27 -20.63 2.31
C PRO A 56 21.27 -19.51 2.56
N ALA A 57 20.03 -19.87 2.90
CA ALA A 57 19.01 -18.88 3.21
C ALA A 57 19.42 -18.02 4.41
N GLY A 58 19.23 -16.72 4.28
CA GLY A 58 19.36 -15.78 5.38
C GLY A 58 18.30 -16.01 6.46
N THR A 59 18.56 -15.54 7.66
CA THR A 59 17.57 -15.47 8.75
C THR A 59 17.02 -14.05 8.86
N GLN A 60 15.71 -13.96 9.14
CA GLN A 60 15.06 -12.68 9.29
C GLN A 60 15.42 -12.03 10.63
N THR A 61 15.93 -10.82 10.60
CA THR A 61 16.20 -10.04 11.80
C THR A 61 15.71 -8.61 11.58
N GLY A 62 14.49 -8.33 12.06
CA GLY A 62 13.92 -6.98 12.08
C GLY A 62 13.46 -6.40 10.75
N GLY A 63 13.52 -7.14 9.64
CA GLY A 63 13.05 -6.74 8.32
C GLY A 63 12.01 -7.71 7.74
N VAL A 64 11.27 -7.28 6.71
CA VAL A 64 10.28 -8.13 6.03
C VAL A 64 10.94 -9.13 5.09
N PHE A 65 12.13 -8.80 4.56
CA PHE A 65 12.85 -9.60 3.55
C PHE A 65 14.20 -10.06 4.07
N THR A 66 14.60 -11.27 3.66
CA THR A 66 15.89 -11.85 3.97
C THR A 66 16.78 -11.84 2.74
N GLU A 67 18.04 -11.41 2.90
CA GLU A 67 19.08 -11.64 1.90
C GLU A 67 19.91 -12.87 2.24
N ASN A 68 20.24 -13.65 1.22
CA ASN A 68 21.15 -14.77 1.40
C ASN A 68 22.59 -14.27 1.51
N PRO A 69 23.35 -14.67 2.55
CA PRO A 69 24.76 -14.32 2.64
C PRO A 69 25.52 -14.95 1.48
N PRO A 70 26.50 -14.27 0.88
CA PRO A 70 27.35 -14.84 -0.13
C PRO A 70 28.25 -15.95 0.44
N TRP A 71 28.63 -16.90 -0.39
CA TRP A 71 29.69 -17.83 -0.01
C TRP A 71 31.04 -17.11 0.14
N ALA A 72 31.88 -17.60 1.04
CA ALA A 72 33.26 -17.18 1.09
C ALA A 72 33.93 -17.46 -0.28
N PRO A 73 34.84 -16.61 -0.78
CA PRO A 73 35.41 -16.72 -2.12
C PRO A 73 36.04 -18.09 -2.41
N GLN A 74 36.72 -18.69 -1.43
CA GLN A 74 37.31 -20.03 -1.55
C GLN A 74 36.22 -21.11 -1.68
N SER A 75 35.23 -21.10 -0.81
CA SER A 75 34.11 -22.04 -0.81
C SER A 75 33.27 -21.92 -2.10
N ALA A 76 33.04 -20.70 -2.60
CA ALA A 76 32.35 -20.46 -3.86
C ALA A 76 33.12 -21.11 -5.03
N GLU A 77 34.46 -20.96 -5.07
CA GLU A 77 35.28 -21.53 -6.15
C GLU A 77 35.43 -23.07 -6.05
N GLU A 78 35.52 -23.62 -4.83
CA GLU A 78 35.49 -25.05 -4.59
C GLU A 78 34.17 -25.66 -5.05
N LEU A 79 33.05 -25.07 -4.64
CA LEU A 79 31.73 -25.50 -5.04
C LEU A 79 31.53 -25.39 -6.55
N ARG A 80 31.97 -24.30 -7.17
CA ARG A 80 31.93 -24.16 -8.64
C ARG A 80 32.63 -25.29 -9.37
N ARG A 81 33.87 -25.64 -8.93
CA ARG A 81 34.65 -26.72 -9.51
C ARG A 81 34.00 -28.10 -9.31
N GLU A 82 33.39 -28.33 -8.16
CA GLU A 82 32.66 -29.56 -7.87
C GLU A 82 31.42 -29.69 -8.76
N LEU A 83 30.64 -28.63 -8.87
CA LEU A 83 29.44 -28.55 -9.71
C LEU A 83 29.79 -28.75 -11.21
N ALA A 84 30.88 -28.14 -11.68
CA ALA A 84 31.34 -28.29 -13.06
C ALA A 84 31.79 -29.72 -13.44
N ARG A 85 32.11 -30.57 -12.45
CA ARG A 85 32.48 -31.99 -12.67
C ARG A 85 31.27 -32.92 -12.70
N LEU A 86 30.08 -32.45 -12.45
CA LEU A 86 28.89 -33.30 -12.45
C LEU A 86 28.56 -33.78 -13.87
N PRO A 87 28.17 -35.05 -14.03
CA PRO A 87 27.80 -35.60 -15.33
C PRO A 87 26.67 -34.80 -15.99
N GLY A 88 26.88 -34.37 -17.23
CA GLY A 88 25.92 -33.58 -18.01
C GLY A 88 25.98 -32.08 -17.78
N VAL A 89 26.91 -31.58 -16.96
CA VAL A 89 27.20 -30.15 -16.79
C VAL A 89 28.33 -29.73 -17.74
N VAL A 90 28.06 -28.73 -18.58
CA VAL A 90 29.06 -28.13 -19.48
C VAL A 90 29.94 -27.15 -18.72
N ASP A 91 29.30 -26.28 -17.93
CA ASP A 91 30.00 -25.32 -17.08
C ASP A 91 29.14 -24.92 -15.88
N ALA A 92 29.82 -24.44 -14.82
CA ALA A 92 29.19 -23.88 -13.63
C ALA A 92 29.62 -22.40 -13.52
N VAL A 93 28.70 -21.52 -13.82
CA VAL A 93 28.94 -20.08 -13.95
C VAL A 93 28.49 -19.34 -12.70
N PRO A 94 29.40 -18.68 -11.94
CA PRO A 94 29.02 -17.85 -10.80
C PRO A 94 28.39 -16.55 -11.29
N ASP A 95 27.18 -16.26 -10.80
CA ASP A 95 26.49 -15.00 -11.05
C ASP A 95 27.09 -13.91 -10.18
N ARG A 96 27.66 -12.90 -10.82
CA ARG A 96 28.21 -11.70 -10.20
C ARG A 96 27.60 -10.46 -10.82
N SER A 97 27.33 -9.48 -9.99
CA SER A 97 26.85 -8.18 -10.46
C SER A 97 27.57 -7.02 -9.76
N PHE A 98 27.73 -5.93 -10.48
CA PHE A 98 28.26 -4.69 -9.94
C PHE A 98 27.51 -3.50 -10.57
N TYR A 99 27.58 -2.34 -9.95
CA TYR A 99 26.96 -1.13 -10.52
C TYR A 99 27.69 -0.67 -11.78
N ALA A 100 26.92 -0.52 -12.87
CA ALA A 100 27.39 0.01 -14.16
C ALA A 100 26.24 0.75 -14.86
N GLN A 101 26.51 1.99 -15.31
CA GLN A 101 25.54 2.82 -16.02
C GLN A 101 26.28 3.73 -17.02
N ALA A 102 25.83 3.84 -18.27
CA ALA A 102 26.42 4.79 -19.21
C ALA A 102 26.09 6.23 -18.80
N ALA A 103 27.12 7.09 -18.80
CA ALA A 103 27.03 8.46 -18.29
C ALA A 103 26.03 9.34 -19.06
N ASP A 104 25.87 9.10 -20.37
CA ASP A 104 25.05 9.92 -21.29
C ASP A 104 23.59 9.42 -21.37
N THR A 105 23.16 8.52 -20.48
CA THR A 105 21.87 7.85 -20.59
C THR A 105 20.88 8.18 -19.47
N GLU A 106 20.90 9.39 -18.90
CA GLU A 106 19.96 9.83 -17.85
C GLU A 106 18.47 9.58 -18.20
N GLN A 107 18.15 9.50 -19.47
CA GLN A 107 16.77 9.28 -19.97
C GLN A 107 16.48 7.84 -20.41
N ARG A 108 17.47 6.94 -20.46
CA ARG A 108 17.28 5.56 -20.92
C ARG A 108 17.11 4.65 -19.72
N ARG A 109 15.91 4.12 -19.53
CA ARG A 109 15.56 3.07 -18.53
C ARG A 109 16.19 1.73 -18.94
N GLY A 110 17.52 1.61 -18.78
CA GLY A 110 18.24 0.35 -18.93
C GLY A 110 18.59 -0.26 -17.58
N GLU A 111 18.95 -1.53 -17.58
CA GLU A 111 19.52 -2.17 -16.41
C GLU A 111 20.81 -1.46 -15.99
N ARG A 112 20.96 -1.21 -14.68
CA ARG A 112 22.09 -0.49 -14.09
C ARG A 112 23.12 -1.46 -13.50
N GLN A 113 23.25 -2.65 -14.09
CA GLN A 113 24.12 -3.70 -13.61
C GLN A 113 25.12 -4.14 -14.69
N GLY A 114 26.35 -4.35 -14.23
CA GLY A 114 27.41 -4.97 -14.99
C GLY A 114 27.62 -6.44 -14.55
N HIS A 115 28.01 -7.30 -15.48
CA HIS A 115 28.17 -8.72 -15.30
C HIS A 115 29.47 -9.23 -15.93
N PRO A 116 30.02 -10.37 -15.48
CA PRO A 116 31.06 -11.06 -16.23
C PRO A 116 30.51 -11.58 -17.56
N TRP A 117 31.38 -11.64 -18.60
CA TRP A 117 30.98 -12.13 -19.90
C TRP A 117 30.43 -13.57 -19.84
N SER A 118 31.03 -14.43 -19.01
CA SER A 118 30.53 -15.80 -18.79
C SER A 118 29.07 -15.86 -18.35
N ALA A 119 28.56 -14.87 -17.63
CA ALA A 119 27.18 -14.83 -17.18
C ALA A 119 26.16 -14.63 -18.33
N ALA A 120 26.60 -14.14 -19.49
CA ALA A 120 25.73 -14.02 -20.67
C ALA A 120 25.16 -15.38 -21.11
N ALA A 121 25.90 -16.48 -20.89
CA ALA A 121 25.45 -17.82 -21.19
C ALA A 121 24.30 -18.31 -20.28
N LEU A 122 24.13 -17.73 -19.09
CA LEU A 122 23.04 -18.07 -18.18
C LEU A 122 21.66 -17.61 -18.71
N ALA A 123 21.64 -16.62 -19.58
CA ALA A 123 20.45 -16.09 -20.22
C ALA A 123 20.28 -16.51 -21.68
N GLU A 124 21.22 -17.27 -22.23
CA GLU A 124 21.32 -17.56 -23.67
C GLU A 124 21.46 -16.29 -24.51
N TYR A 125 22.02 -15.21 -23.93
CA TYR A 125 22.28 -13.99 -24.68
C TYR A 125 23.45 -14.19 -25.68
N GLY A 126 23.17 -13.91 -26.94
CA GLY A 126 24.16 -13.95 -28.02
C GLY A 126 24.60 -12.56 -28.44
N LEU A 127 25.82 -12.47 -28.94
CA LEU A 127 26.31 -11.27 -29.62
C LEU A 127 25.45 -10.97 -30.84
N SER A 128 25.02 -9.69 -30.95
CA SER A 128 24.37 -9.19 -32.15
C SER A 128 25.40 -8.68 -33.17
N GLU A 129 26.44 -7.98 -32.70
CA GLU A 129 27.52 -7.43 -33.49
C GLU A 129 28.82 -7.39 -32.66
N GLY A 130 29.97 -7.46 -33.33
CA GLY A 130 31.30 -7.37 -32.69
C GLY A 130 31.82 -8.68 -32.11
N ARG A 131 32.55 -8.60 -31.02
CA ARG A 131 33.19 -9.74 -30.34
C ARG A 131 33.11 -9.63 -28.82
N PRO A 132 33.34 -10.74 -28.09
CA PRO A 132 33.46 -10.72 -26.64
C PRO A 132 34.56 -9.77 -26.13
N PRO A 133 34.44 -9.23 -24.89
CA PRO A 133 35.49 -8.42 -24.31
C PRO A 133 36.71 -9.30 -23.96
N VAL A 134 37.91 -8.87 -24.34
CA VAL A 134 39.18 -9.58 -24.09
C VAL A 134 40.08 -8.80 -23.12
N THR A 135 40.03 -7.45 -23.22
CA THR A 135 40.82 -6.57 -22.38
C THR A 135 39.97 -5.89 -21.31
N ALA A 136 40.58 -5.34 -20.28
CA ALA A 136 39.89 -4.71 -19.16
C ALA A 136 39.16 -3.39 -19.53
N ASP A 137 39.53 -2.79 -20.63
CA ASP A 137 38.95 -1.57 -21.21
C ASP A 137 37.87 -1.86 -22.26
N GLU A 138 37.54 -3.11 -22.52
CA GLU A 138 36.50 -3.52 -23.45
C GLU A 138 35.18 -3.87 -22.70
N ILE A 139 34.05 -3.55 -23.37
CA ILE A 139 32.72 -3.81 -22.86
C ILE A 139 31.76 -4.22 -23.96
N VAL A 140 30.89 -5.17 -23.70
CA VAL A 140 29.72 -5.48 -24.51
C VAL A 140 28.49 -4.84 -23.84
N VAL A 141 27.67 -4.17 -24.63
CA VAL A 141 26.51 -3.44 -24.13
C VAL A 141 25.23 -3.87 -24.80
N ASP A 142 24.10 -3.60 -24.16
CA ASP A 142 22.79 -3.82 -24.76
C ASP A 142 22.65 -2.96 -26.03
N ARG A 143 22.19 -3.60 -27.12
CA ARG A 143 21.94 -2.95 -28.42
C ARG A 143 20.94 -1.79 -28.30
N SER A 144 20.00 -1.84 -27.35
CA SER A 144 19.02 -0.79 -27.11
C SER A 144 19.65 0.54 -26.69
N LEU A 145 20.90 0.52 -26.18
CA LEU A 145 21.65 1.72 -25.80
C LEU A 145 22.18 2.49 -27.02
N GLY A 146 22.16 1.89 -28.21
CA GLY A 146 22.48 2.55 -29.47
C GLY A 146 23.97 2.78 -29.73
N PHE A 147 24.87 2.12 -29.00
CA PHE A 147 26.32 2.15 -29.26
C PHE A 147 26.70 1.17 -30.37
N THR A 148 27.80 1.46 -31.07
CA THR A 148 28.37 0.59 -32.11
C THR A 148 29.73 0.04 -31.69
N PRO A 149 30.16 -1.17 -32.18
CA PRO A 149 31.49 -1.69 -31.90
C PRO A 149 32.59 -0.74 -32.35
N GLY A 150 33.56 -0.50 -31.45
CA GLY A 150 34.66 0.45 -31.63
C GLY A 150 34.39 1.84 -31.04
N GLU A 151 33.18 2.13 -30.65
CA GLU A 151 32.81 3.43 -30.06
C GLU A 151 33.26 3.53 -28.61
N PRO A 152 33.78 4.67 -28.12
CA PRO A 152 34.11 4.88 -26.73
C PRO A 152 32.84 5.19 -25.93
N VAL A 153 32.67 4.54 -24.78
CA VAL A 153 31.60 4.79 -23.84
C VAL A 153 32.17 5.12 -22.46
N THR A 154 31.58 6.10 -21.76
CA THR A 154 31.87 6.38 -20.37
C THR A 154 30.83 5.68 -19.52
N VAL A 155 31.25 4.75 -18.68
CA VAL A 155 30.39 4.01 -17.75
C VAL A 155 30.67 4.48 -16.33
N LEU A 156 29.62 4.83 -15.62
CA LEU A 156 29.67 5.13 -14.20
C LEU A 156 29.72 3.82 -13.43
N THR A 157 30.69 3.72 -12.52
CA THR A 157 30.89 2.60 -11.59
C THR A 157 30.93 3.13 -10.16
N ALA A 158 30.97 2.26 -9.18
CA ALA A 158 31.14 2.65 -7.78
C ALA A 158 32.41 3.47 -7.52
N ARG A 159 33.45 3.25 -8.31
CA ARG A 159 34.72 4.03 -8.24
C ARG A 159 34.61 5.41 -8.90
N GLY A 160 33.69 5.56 -9.85
CA GLY A 160 33.49 6.78 -10.64
C GLY A 160 33.38 6.51 -12.14
N PRO A 161 33.40 7.56 -12.97
CA PRO A 161 33.36 7.43 -14.42
C PRO A 161 34.59 6.70 -14.95
N GLN A 162 34.38 5.68 -15.78
CA GLN A 162 35.42 4.91 -16.45
C GLN A 162 35.15 4.86 -17.96
N ARG A 163 36.20 4.95 -18.76
CA ARG A 163 36.13 4.88 -20.23
C ARG A 163 36.37 3.46 -20.69
N PHE A 164 35.47 2.97 -21.55
CA PHE A 164 35.56 1.68 -22.24
C PHE A 164 35.46 1.87 -23.72
N SER A 165 35.93 0.87 -24.46
CA SER A 165 35.66 0.68 -25.86
C SER A 165 34.59 -0.41 -26.02
N VAL A 166 33.55 -0.13 -26.76
CA VAL A 166 32.51 -1.13 -27.05
C VAL A 166 33.10 -2.19 -28.00
N SER A 167 33.28 -3.41 -27.47
CA SER A 167 33.79 -4.54 -28.28
C SER A 167 32.69 -5.26 -29.03
N GLY A 168 31.44 -5.15 -28.58
CA GLY A 168 30.27 -5.75 -29.21
C GLY A 168 28.97 -5.26 -28.61
N THR A 169 27.89 -5.62 -29.27
CA THR A 169 26.52 -5.39 -28.77
C THR A 169 25.77 -6.71 -28.68
N MET A 170 24.79 -6.80 -27.79
CA MET A 170 23.97 -8.00 -27.59
C MET A 170 22.49 -7.64 -27.38
N ASN A 171 21.60 -8.63 -27.56
CA ASN A 171 20.19 -8.50 -27.23
C ASN A 171 19.95 -9.01 -25.80
N GLY A 172 20.35 -8.20 -24.81
CA GLY A 172 20.17 -8.53 -23.41
C GLY A 172 20.56 -7.34 -22.56
N PRO A 173 19.83 -7.11 -21.46
CA PRO A 173 20.04 -5.95 -20.60
C PRO A 173 21.41 -6.03 -19.91
N GLY A 174 22.00 -4.89 -19.62
CA GLY A 174 23.20 -4.73 -18.81
C GLY A 174 24.49 -4.48 -19.56
N TYR A 175 25.59 -4.55 -18.83
CA TYR A 175 26.94 -4.25 -19.26
C TYR A 175 27.82 -5.47 -18.98
N TYR A 176 28.52 -6.00 -20.01
CA TYR A 176 29.31 -7.22 -19.88
C TYR A 176 30.80 -6.91 -20.10
N VAL A 177 31.60 -7.26 -19.09
CA VAL A 177 33.05 -7.07 -19.10
C VAL A 177 33.77 -8.40 -18.95
N THR A 178 35.10 -8.43 -19.02
CA THR A 178 35.88 -9.64 -18.76
C THR A 178 35.61 -10.17 -17.35
N ASP A 179 35.58 -11.50 -17.19
CA ASP A 179 35.32 -12.17 -15.91
C ASP A 179 36.28 -11.73 -14.82
N ARG A 180 37.55 -11.48 -15.17
CA ARG A 180 38.54 -10.98 -14.24
C ARG A 180 38.16 -9.58 -13.70
N TRP A 181 37.77 -8.69 -14.59
CA TRP A 181 37.44 -7.32 -14.21
C TRP A 181 36.13 -7.24 -13.42
N ALA A 182 35.16 -8.06 -13.81
CA ALA A 182 33.92 -8.21 -13.02
C ALA A 182 34.19 -8.71 -11.61
N ALA A 183 35.14 -9.63 -11.43
CA ALA A 183 35.53 -10.13 -10.11
C ALA A 183 36.19 -9.07 -9.19
N GLU A 184 36.78 -8.02 -9.78
CA GLU A 184 37.37 -6.89 -9.04
C GLU A 184 36.35 -5.81 -8.67
N LEU A 185 35.22 -5.76 -9.35
CA LEU A 185 34.15 -4.77 -9.13
C LEU A 185 32.93 -5.32 -8.39
N ALA A 186 32.69 -6.61 -8.47
CA ALA A 186 31.53 -7.25 -7.88
C ALA A 186 31.80 -7.66 -6.42
N GLY A 187 30.75 -7.77 -5.64
CA GLY A 187 30.73 -8.38 -4.33
C GLY A 187 30.85 -9.91 -4.37
N GLY A 188 30.33 -10.59 -3.37
CA GLY A 188 30.36 -12.04 -3.24
C GLY A 188 29.43 -12.78 -4.21
N VAL A 189 29.62 -14.08 -4.31
CA VAL A 189 28.79 -14.98 -5.13
C VAL A 189 27.65 -15.55 -4.29
N ARG A 190 26.41 -15.36 -4.74
CA ARG A 190 25.20 -15.91 -4.10
C ARG A 190 24.50 -16.96 -4.96
N THR A 191 24.78 -16.99 -6.24
CA THR A 191 24.15 -17.90 -7.18
C THR A 191 25.18 -18.46 -8.16
N ILE A 192 25.09 -19.76 -8.44
CA ILE A 192 25.87 -20.45 -9.49
C ILE A 192 24.88 -21.11 -10.43
N GLY A 193 24.93 -20.73 -11.70
CA GLY A 193 24.11 -21.34 -12.74
C GLY A 193 24.81 -22.52 -13.41
N LEU A 194 24.10 -23.62 -13.64
CA LEU A 194 24.63 -24.79 -14.31
C LEU A 194 24.16 -24.81 -15.78
N LEU A 195 25.10 -24.77 -16.69
CA LEU A 195 24.86 -24.96 -18.12
C LEU A 195 24.92 -26.47 -18.42
N LEU A 196 23.86 -27.00 -19.03
CA LEU A 196 23.74 -28.43 -19.26
C LEU A 196 24.00 -28.81 -20.72
N GLU A 197 24.53 -30.01 -20.94
CA GLU A 197 24.61 -30.61 -22.30
C GLU A 197 23.19 -30.80 -22.87
N SER A 198 23.05 -30.61 -24.18
CA SER A 198 21.78 -30.78 -24.87
C SER A 198 21.18 -32.16 -24.63
N GLY A 199 19.94 -32.22 -24.18
CA GLY A 199 19.23 -33.48 -23.88
C GLY A 199 19.48 -34.03 -22.47
N THR A 200 20.26 -33.38 -21.62
CA THR A 200 20.46 -33.79 -20.23
C THR A 200 19.21 -33.51 -19.38
N ASP A 201 18.85 -34.50 -18.55
CA ASP A 201 17.75 -34.36 -17.60
C ASP A 201 18.17 -33.46 -16.43
N ALA A 202 17.60 -32.24 -16.39
CA ALA A 202 17.85 -31.25 -15.34
C ALA A 202 17.52 -31.78 -13.93
N THR A 203 16.54 -32.66 -13.79
CA THR A 203 16.15 -33.21 -12.48
C THR A 203 17.22 -34.14 -11.93
N ARG A 204 17.89 -34.91 -12.81
CA ARG A 204 19.02 -35.77 -12.44
C ARG A 204 20.24 -34.95 -12.01
N VAL A 205 20.58 -33.94 -12.78
CA VAL A 205 21.67 -33.01 -12.43
C VAL A 205 21.36 -32.27 -11.11
N ALA A 206 20.14 -31.79 -10.91
CA ALA A 206 19.74 -31.15 -9.66
C ALA A 206 19.87 -32.10 -8.45
N ALA A 207 19.53 -33.38 -8.60
CA ALA A 207 19.72 -34.38 -7.54
C ALA A 207 21.20 -34.61 -7.22
N ALA A 208 22.08 -34.60 -8.23
CA ALA A 208 23.51 -34.65 -8.05
C ALA A 208 24.06 -33.37 -7.39
N ALA A 209 23.62 -32.21 -7.85
CA ALA A 209 23.98 -30.93 -7.29
C ALA A 209 23.57 -30.79 -5.80
N ARG A 210 22.36 -31.27 -5.42
CA ARG A 210 21.94 -31.27 -4.00
C ARG A 210 22.87 -32.09 -3.11
N ARG A 211 23.44 -33.20 -3.63
CA ARG A 211 24.40 -33.99 -2.87
C ARG A 211 25.76 -33.30 -2.73
N ALA A 212 26.21 -32.62 -3.77
CA ALA A 212 27.43 -31.84 -3.76
C ALA A 212 27.34 -30.61 -2.84
N VAL A 213 26.22 -29.89 -2.90
CA VAL A 213 25.98 -28.67 -2.10
C VAL A 213 25.76 -29.00 -0.60
N GLY A 214 25.15 -30.15 -0.30
CA GLY A 214 24.86 -30.55 1.09
C GLY A 214 23.99 -29.54 1.81
N GLY A 215 24.50 -29.01 2.95
CA GLY A 215 23.85 -27.95 3.76
C GLY A 215 24.23 -26.52 3.39
N ASP A 216 25.20 -26.34 2.46
CA ASP A 216 25.82 -25.05 2.17
C ASP A 216 25.11 -24.27 1.06
N GLY A 217 23.86 -24.64 0.73
CA GLY A 217 23.06 -23.95 -0.26
C GLY A 217 21.77 -24.67 -0.63
N THR A 218 21.04 -24.07 -1.55
CA THR A 218 19.75 -24.60 -2.07
C THR A 218 19.81 -24.77 -3.58
N VAL A 219 19.37 -25.91 -4.09
CA VAL A 219 19.30 -26.17 -5.53
C VAL A 219 17.89 -25.91 -6.05
N LEU A 220 17.78 -24.98 -6.97
CA LEU A 220 16.54 -24.46 -7.54
C LEU A 220 16.35 -24.99 -8.97
N THR A 221 15.14 -25.44 -9.30
CA THR A 221 14.77 -25.97 -10.62
C THR A 221 13.31 -25.64 -10.94
N GLY A 222 12.98 -25.55 -12.23
CA GLY A 222 11.59 -25.26 -12.65
C GLY A 222 11.03 -24.00 -11.97
N ALA A 223 9.86 -24.10 -11.38
CA ALA A 223 9.21 -22.98 -10.70
C ALA A 223 9.96 -22.48 -9.44
N SER A 224 10.76 -23.34 -8.77
CA SER A 224 11.51 -22.88 -7.59
C SER A 224 12.59 -21.83 -7.91
N ARG A 225 12.98 -21.66 -9.17
CA ARG A 225 13.90 -20.60 -9.62
C ARG A 225 13.32 -19.18 -9.45
N GLU A 226 12.00 -19.06 -9.32
CA GLU A 226 11.31 -17.79 -8.99
C GLU A 226 11.77 -17.16 -7.68
N ALA A 227 12.36 -17.97 -6.77
CA ALA A 227 12.97 -17.48 -5.54
C ALA A 227 14.18 -16.54 -5.76
N LEU A 228 14.72 -16.48 -6.98
CA LEU A 228 15.81 -15.58 -7.37
C LEU A 228 15.31 -14.24 -7.94
N ALA A 229 14.01 -13.96 -7.90
CA ALA A 229 13.47 -12.66 -8.28
C ALA A 229 14.14 -11.53 -7.48
N PRO A 230 14.35 -10.36 -8.09
CA PRO A 230 14.94 -9.22 -7.40
C PRO A 230 14.19 -8.88 -6.09
N LYS A 231 14.93 -8.60 -5.03
CA LYS A 231 14.35 -8.23 -3.72
C LYS A 231 13.46 -7.01 -3.80
N GLN A 232 13.79 -6.08 -4.66
CA GLN A 232 12.97 -4.89 -4.92
C GLN A 232 11.59 -5.26 -5.47
N ASP A 233 11.51 -6.28 -6.35
CA ASP A 233 10.22 -6.77 -6.87
C ASP A 233 9.39 -7.43 -5.77
N GLU A 234 10.04 -8.16 -4.86
CA GLU A 234 9.39 -8.79 -3.71
C GLU A 234 8.83 -7.73 -2.74
N MET A 235 9.60 -6.68 -2.45
CA MET A 235 9.15 -5.52 -1.65
C MET A 235 7.97 -4.82 -2.30
N THR A 236 8.09 -4.50 -3.59
CA THR A 236 7.02 -3.85 -4.37
C THR A 236 5.73 -4.67 -4.34
N ARG A 237 5.81 -5.99 -4.49
CA ARG A 237 4.67 -6.90 -4.40
C ARG A 237 4.07 -6.97 -3.00
N TRP A 238 4.89 -6.96 -1.96
CA TRP A 238 4.43 -6.95 -0.58
C TRP A 238 3.65 -5.66 -0.28
N ILE A 239 4.19 -4.49 -0.64
CA ILE A 239 3.50 -3.20 -0.51
C ILE A 239 2.19 -3.21 -1.32
N GLY A 240 2.24 -3.61 -2.58
CA GLY A 240 1.06 -3.75 -3.43
C GLY A 240 0.01 -4.71 -2.86
N GLY A 241 0.45 -5.80 -2.23
CA GLY A 241 -0.39 -6.75 -1.51
C GLY A 241 -1.13 -6.13 -0.32
N GLN A 242 -0.45 -5.33 0.49
CA GLN A 242 -1.05 -4.58 1.60
C GLN A 242 -2.12 -3.60 1.08
N VAL A 243 -1.79 -2.85 0.01
CA VAL A 243 -2.70 -1.92 -0.65
C VAL A 243 -3.97 -2.62 -1.13
N LEU A 244 -3.82 -3.72 -1.88
CA LEU A 244 -4.96 -4.48 -2.42
C LEU A 244 -5.81 -5.10 -1.32
N THR A 245 -5.19 -5.60 -0.26
CA THR A 245 -5.88 -6.15 0.91
C THR A 245 -6.71 -5.07 1.61
N ALA A 246 -6.13 -3.89 1.83
CA ALA A 246 -6.84 -2.76 2.44
C ALA A 246 -8.03 -2.31 1.60
N ILE A 247 -7.85 -2.19 0.26
CA ILE A 247 -8.92 -1.84 -0.68
C ILE A 247 -10.04 -2.90 -0.68
N ALA A 248 -9.70 -4.20 -0.69
CA ALA A 248 -10.66 -5.29 -0.66
C ALA A 248 -11.48 -5.30 0.64
N LEU A 249 -10.82 -5.14 1.80
CA LEU A 249 -11.48 -5.08 3.11
C LEU A 249 -12.40 -3.86 3.22
N LEU A 250 -11.93 -2.69 2.81
CA LEU A 250 -12.73 -1.47 2.80
C LEU A 250 -13.95 -1.61 1.89
N SER A 251 -13.77 -2.16 0.68
CA SER A 251 -14.84 -2.41 -0.28
C SER A 251 -15.89 -3.38 0.26
N ALA A 252 -15.46 -4.48 0.89
CA ALA A 252 -16.35 -5.43 1.51
C ALA A 252 -17.16 -4.80 2.66
N PHE A 253 -16.49 -4.04 3.53
CA PHE A 253 -17.14 -3.32 4.64
C PHE A 253 -18.20 -2.33 4.14
N VAL A 254 -17.83 -1.47 3.19
CA VAL A 254 -18.74 -0.45 2.67
C VAL A 254 -19.90 -1.09 1.91
N THR A 255 -19.66 -2.20 1.20
CA THR A 255 -20.74 -2.96 0.54
C THR A 255 -21.76 -3.48 1.55
N VAL A 256 -21.32 -4.13 2.65
CA VAL A 256 -22.22 -4.55 3.74
C VAL A 256 -23.00 -3.36 4.30
N PHE A 257 -22.34 -2.24 4.48
CA PHE A 257 -22.92 -1.02 5.03
C PHE A 257 -24.00 -0.43 4.09
N VAL A 258 -23.72 -0.30 2.79
CA VAL A 258 -24.66 0.22 1.79
C VAL A 258 -25.85 -0.73 1.61
N VAL A 259 -25.60 -2.03 1.52
CA VAL A 259 -26.67 -3.04 1.43
C VAL A 259 -27.57 -2.98 2.66
N SER A 260 -26.98 -2.95 3.86
CA SER A 260 -27.73 -2.87 5.12
C SER A 260 -28.59 -1.62 5.21
N SER A 261 -28.06 -0.48 4.81
CA SER A 261 -28.77 0.80 4.85
C SER A 261 -29.91 0.85 3.81
N THR A 262 -29.63 0.42 2.58
CA THR A 262 -30.61 0.40 1.47
C THR A 262 -31.81 -0.53 1.80
N PHE A 263 -31.55 -1.75 2.28
CA PHE A 263 -32.64 -2.64 2.70
C PHE A 263 -33.38 -2.14 3.93
N ALA A 264 -32.70 -1.48 4.88
CA ALA A 264 -33.37 -0.87 6.02
C ALA A 264 -34.39 0.21 5.58
N PHE A 265 -34.02 1.00 4.57
CA PHE A 265 -34.93 1.97 3.96
C PHE A 265 -36.07 1.32 3.17
N ALA A 266 -35.76 0.37 2.30
CA ALA A 266 -36.77 -0.34 1.51
C ALA A 266 -37.82 -1.00 2.40
N VAL A 267 -37.40 -1.63 3.50
CA VAL A 267 -38.28 -2.24 4.50
C VAL A 267 -39.10 -1.18 5.25
N ALA A 268 -38.50 -0.04 5.62
CA ALA A 268 -39.18 1.05 6.31
C ALA A 268 -40.28 1.67 5.43
N GLY A 269 -40.02 1.88 4.15
CA GLY A 269 -41.00 2.40 3.19
C GLY A 269 -42.19 1.45 2.94
N ARG A 270 -42.02 0.14 3.18
CA ARG A 270 -43.03 -0.91 2.93
C ARG A 270 -43.75 -1.40 4.20
N ARG A 271 -43.65 -0.65 5.29
CA ARG A 271 -44.28 -1.06 6.59
C ARG A 271 -45.80 -1.31 6.44
N ARG A 272 -46.52 -0.47 5.68
CA ARG A 272 -47.93 -0.61 5.44
C ARG A 272 -48.24 -1.88 4.66
N GLU A 273 -47.50 -2.21 3.61
CA GLU A 273 -47.64 -3.46 2.84
C GLU A 273 -47.40 -4.67 3.71
N PHE A 274 -46.32 -4.68 4.54
CA PHE A 274 -46.08 -5.77 5.47
C PHE A 274 -47.19 -5.90 6.54
N GLY A 275 -47.75 -4.79 6.99
CA GLY A 275 -48.90 -4.75 7.88
C GLY A 275 -50.11 -5.39 7.24
N LEU A 276 -50.46 -5.01 5.98
CA LEU A 276 -51.55 -5.59 5.23
C LEU A 276 -51.36 -7.09 4.95
N LEU A 277 -50.17 -7.53 4.60
CA LEU A 277 -49.86 -8.95 4.45
C LEU A 277 -50.09 -9.72 5.75
N ARG A 278 -49.79 -9.13 6.88
CA ARG A 278 -50.00 -9.73 8.20
C ARG A 278 -51.49 -9.75 8.61
N THR A 279 -52.29 -8.78 8.19
CA THR A 279 -53.75 -8.81 8.43
C THR A 279 -54.43 -9.91 7.61
N ILE A 280 -53.90 -10.28 6.42
CA ILE A 280 -54.36 -11.38 5.61
C ILE A 280 -53.81 -12.74 6.07
N GLY A 281 -53.04 -12.80 7.19
CA GLY A 281 -52.51 -14.00 7.84
C GLY A 281 -51.07 -14.39 7.50
N ALA A 282 -50.28 -13.54 6.84
CA ALA A 282 -48.87 -13.82 6.56
C ALA A 282 -48.06 -13.96 7.86
N THR A 283 -47.27 -15.05 7.98
CA THR A 283 -46.45 -15.31 9.15
C THR A 283 -45.16 -14.48 9.15
N PRO A 284 -44.57 -14.21 10.33
CA PRO A 284 -43.27 -13.53 10.40
C PRO A 284 -42.15 -14.24 9.60
N ARG A 285 -42.20 -15.57 9.48
CA ARG A 285 -41.26 -16.38 8.71
C ARG A 285 -41.43 -16.16 7.21
N GLN A 286 -42.64 -16.02 6.72
CA GLN A 286 -42.93 -15.74 5.31
C GLN A 286 -42.43 -14.35 4.91
N LEU A 287 -42.62 -13.32 5.78
CA LEU A 287 -42.08 -11.99 5.52
C LEU A 287 -40.55 -11.98 5.51
N LYS A 288 -39.89 -12.71 6.43
CA LYS A 288 -38.45 -12.88 6.38
C LYS A 288 -38.00 -13.51 5.07
N ARG A 289 -38.61 -14.64 4.69
CA ARG A 289 -38.28 -15.34 3.44
C ARG A 289 -38.48 -14.47 2.20
N LEU A 290 -39.49 -13.60 2.19
CA LEU A 290 -39.71 -12.64 1.12
C LEU A 290 -38.54 -11.65 1.01
N VAL A 291 -38.17 -11.01 2.13
CA VAL A 291 -37.08 -10.02 2.14
C VAL A 291 -35.72 -10.67 1.85
N TYR A 292 -35.45 -11.87 2.36
CA TYR A 292 -34.24 -12.62 2.02
C TYR A 292 -34.22 -13.08 0.57
N GLY A 293 -35.37 -13.44 -0.01
CA GLY A 293 -35.50 -13.81 -1.41
C GLY A 293 -35.23 -12.63 -2.36
N GLU A 294 -35.72 -11.42 -2.03
CA GLU A 294 -35.42 -10.20 -2.74
C GLU A 294 -33.91 -9.87 -2.68
N ALA A 295 -33.32 -9.97 -1.47
CA ALA A 295 -31.88 -9.73 -1.27
C ALA A 295 -31.01 -10.75 -2.01
N LEU A 296 -31.39 -12.03 -1.99
CA LEU A 296 -30.69 -13.09 -2.72
C LEU A 296 -30.74 -12.86 -4.22
N ALA A 297 -31.90 -12.48 -4.78
CA ALA A 297 -32.04 -12.22 -6.20
C ALA A 297 -31.18 -11.03 -6.65
N VAL A 298 -31.27 -9.89 -5.94
CA VAL A 298 -30.48 -8.69 -6.26
C VAL A 298 -28.99 -8.92 -5.98
N GLY A 299 -28.68 -9.58 -4.86
CA GLY A 299 -27.31 -9.91 -4.46
C GLY A 299 -26.64 -10.87 -5.43
N ALA A 300 -27.31 -11.93 -5.87
CA ALA A 300 -26.76 -12.90 -6.81
C ALA A 300 -26.50 -12.28 -8.19
N VAL A 301 -27.45 -11.50 -8.73
CA VAL A 301 -27.26 -10.81 -10.01
C VAL A 301 -26.16 -9.75 -9.91
N GLY A 302 -26.12 -8.97 -8.81
CA GLY A 302 -25.07 -8.00 -8.55
C GLY A 302 -23.71 -8.66 -8.38
N ALA A 303 -23.62 -9.76 -7.60
CA ALA A 303 -22.37 -10.49 -7.41
C ALA A 303 -21.86 -11.15 -8.69
N ALA A 304 -22.75 -11.71 -9.53
CA ALA A 304 -22.36 -12.25 -10.83
C ALA A 304 -21.83 -11.17 -11.79
N ALA A 305 -22.53 -10.04 -11.87
CA ALA A 305 -22.07 -8.89 -12.65
C ALA A 305 -20.74 -8.35 -12.14
N GLY A 306 -20.57 -8.26 -10.80
CA GLY A 306 -19.35 -7.82 -10.16
C GLY A 306 -18.18 -8.76 -10.40
N ALA A 307 -18.38 -10.07 -10.26
CA ALA A 307 -17.35 -11.07 -10.52
C ALA A 307 -16.87 -11.00 -11.99
N LEU A 308 -17.79 -10.87 -12.93
CA LEU A 308 -17.46 -10.72 -14.35
C LEU A 308 -16.69 -9.42 -14.61
N LEU A 309 -17.16 -8.29 -14.08
CA LEU A 309 -16.48 -7.00 -14.19
C LEU A 309 -15.09 -7.04 -13.58
N GLY A 310 -14.92 -7.69 -12.41
CA GLY A 310 -13.64 -7.84 -11.76
C GLY A 310 -12.62 -8.61 -12.59
N VAL A 311 -13.06 -9.69 -13.27
CA VAL A 311 -12.21 -10.45 -14.20
C VAL A 311 -11.79 -9.58 -15.40
N VAL A 312 -12.74 -8.85 -15.99
CA VAL A 312 -12.48 -8.02 -17.17
C VAL A 312 -11.56 -6.84 -16.84
N LEU A 313 -11.71 -6.25 -15.66
CA LEU A 313 -10.95 -5.07 -15.24
C LEU A 313 -9.63 -5.41 -14.55
N ALA A 314 -9.39 -6.67 -14.16
CA ALA A 314 -8.15 -7.06 -13.48
C ALA A 314 -6.86 -6.72 -14.27
N PRO A 315 -6.76 -6.95 -15.60
CA PRO A 315 -5.57 -6.56 -16.36
C PRO A 315 -5.35 -5.04 -16.38
N THR A 316 -6.43 -4.25 -16.50
CA THR A 316 -6.34 -2.78 -16.48
C THR A 316 -5.85 -2.27 -15.12
N MET A 317 -6.36 -2.85 -14.02
CA MET A 317 -5.89 -2.51 -12.67
C MET A 317 -4.43 -2.87 -12.50
N THR A 318 -4.00 -4.01 -13.02
CA THR A 318 -2.59 -4.42 -12.97
C THR A 318 -1.70 -3.41 -13.70
N GLY A 319 -2.08 -2.94 -14.88
CA GLY A 319 -1.36 -1.86 -15.57
C GLY A 319 -1.24 -0.61 -14.72
N VAL A 320 -2.35 -0.18 -14.10
CA VAL A 320 -2.32 1.00 -13.19
C VAL A 320 -1.40 0.76 -11.98
N LEU A 321 -1.37 -0.45 -11.42
CA LEU A 321 -0.49 -0.78 -10.29
C LEU A 321 0.98 -0.84 -10.69
N ILE A 322 1.30 -1.32 -11.89
CA ILE A 322 2.66 -1.31 -12.46
C ILE A 322 3.11 0.15 -12.68
N ASP A 323 2.29 0.97 -13.33
CA ASP A 323 2.59 2.38 -13.60
C ASP A 323 2.74 3.19 -12.30
N ALA A 324 2.01 2.80 -11.28
CA ALA A 324 2.07 3.40 -9.95
C ALA A 324 3.25 2.90 -9.10
N GLY A 325 3.94 1.81 -9.50
CA GLY A 325 5.05 1.22 -8.75
C GLY A 325 4.63 0.24 -7.64
N PHE A 326 3.39 -0.26 -7.65
CA PHE A 326 2.90 -1.27 -6.69
C PHE A 326 2.98 -2.71 -7.19
N GLN A 327 3.40 -2.90 -8.44
CA GLN A 327 3.69 -4.20 -9.01
C GLN A 327 4.90 -4.11 -9.95
N PRO A 328 5.72 -5.17 -10.04
CA PRO A 328 6.85 -5.22 -10.96
C PRO A 328 6.43 -5.09 -12.44
N ALA A 329 7.29 -4.53 -13.28
CA ALA A 329 7.01 -4.26 -14.70
C ALA A 329 6.62 -5.52 -15.53
N GLY A 330 7.08 -6.68 -15.11
CA GLY A 330 6.76 -7.96 -15.78
C GLY A 330 5.60 -8.75 -15.19
N PHE A 331 4.82 -8.15 -14.27
CA PHE A 331 3.73 -8.86 -13.60
C PHE A 331 2.54 -9.10 -14.52
N GLU A 332 2.05 -10.36 -14.57
CA GLU A 332 0.86 -10.74 -15.32
C GLU A 332 -0.17 -11.41 -14.42
N VAL A 333 -1.44 -11.04 -14.60
CA VAL A 333 -2.54 -11.65 -13.84
C VAL A 333 -2.87 -13.03 -14.39
N SER A 334 -2.83 -14.03 -13.53
CA SER A 334 -3.29 -15.39 -13.84
C SER A 334 -4.79 -15.54 -13.50
N LEU A 335 -5.56 -15.99 -14.49
CA LEU A 335 -6.99 -16.23 -14.30
C LEU A 335 -7.22 -17.57 -13.60
N ARG A 336 -7.42 -17.55 -12.30
CA ARG A 336 -7.81 -18.72 -11.49
C ARG A 336 -9.33 -18.78 -11.39
N TRP A 337 -9.97 -19.74 -12.05
CA TRP A 337 -11.43 -19.87 -12.17
C TRP A 337 -12.20 -19.88 -10.83
N TRP A 338 -11.59 -20.38 -9.76
CA TRP A 338 -12.21 -20.45 -8.44
C TRP A 338 -12.30 -19.09 -7.74
N VAL A 339 -11.45 -18.11 -8.09
CA VAL A 339 -11.43 -16.76 -7.49
C VAL A 339 -12.75 -16.01 -7.75
N PRO A 340 -13.23 -15.85 -9.00
CA PRO A 340 -14.50 -15.20 -9.24
C PRO A 340 -15.69 -15.96 -8.63
N VAL A 341 -15.62 -17.30 -8.51
CA VAL A 341 -16.65 -18.10 -7.84
C VAL A 341 -16.67 -17.82 -6.33
N ALA A 342 -15.50 -17.75 -5.68
CA ALA A 342 -15.39 -17.40 -4.27
C ALA A 342 -15.86 -15.96 -4.00
N ALA A 343 -15.49 -15.01 -4.85
CA ALA A 343 -15.94 -13.63 -4.76
C ALA A 343 -17.47 -13.50 -4.96
N PHE A 344 -18.04 -14.24 -5.91
CA PHE A 344 -19.50 -14.34 -6.07
C PHE A 344 -20.18 -14.85 -4.79
N ALA A 345 -19.68 -15.94 -4.22
CA ALA A 345 -20.21 -16.50 -2.98
C ALA A 345 -20.12 -15.49 -1.83
N THR A 346 -18.98 -14.81 -1.70
CA THR A 346 -18.77 -13.73 -0.72
C THR A 346 -19.78 -12.60 -0.91
N GLY A 347 -20.00 -12.13 -2.15
CA GLY A 347 -20.99 -11.11 -2.46
C GLY A 347 -22.42 -11.48 -2.07
N VAL A 348 -22.81 -12.73 -2.31
CA VAL A 348 -24.11 -13.27 -1.88
C VAL A 348 -24.22 -13.29 -0.35
N VAL A 349 -23.18 -13.76 0.35
CA VAL A 349 -23.12 -13.76 1.81
C VAL A 349 -23.23 -12.34 2.37
N VAL A 350 -22.48 -11.40 1.83
CA VAL A 350 -22.51 -9.97 2.19
C VAL A 350 -23.93 -9.41 2.04
N ALA A 351 -24.60 -9.70 0.92
CA ALA A 351 -25.98 -9.25 0.68
C ALA A 351 -26.96 -9.84 1.72
N LEU A 352 -26.84 -11.12 2.05
CA LEU A 352 -27.66 -11.80 3.03
C LEU A 352 -27.42 -11.31 4.47
N VAL A 353 -26.17 -11.07 4.83
CA VAL A 353 -25.78 -10.52 6.14
C VAL A 353 -26.32 -9.08 6.28
N GLY A 354 -26.13 -8.26 5.25
CA GLY A 354 -26.61 -6.88 5.21
C GLY A 354 -28.11 -6.77 5.41
N VAL A 355 -28.90 -7.70 4.85
CA VAL A 355 -30.36 -7.69 4.99
C VAL A 355 -30.86 -8.25 6.32
N GLY A 356 -29.99 -8.91 7.08
CA GLY A 356 -30.39 -9.61 8.29
C GLY A 356 -31.11 -8.74 9.33
N ALA A 357 -30.59 -7.53 9.56
CA ALA A 357 -31.22 -6.57 10.49
C ALA A 357 -32.54 -6.01 9.97
N ALA A 358 -32.65 -5.77 8.65
CA ALA A 358 -33.85 -5.28 8.00
C ALA A 358 -34.97 -6.32 8.02
N SER A 359 -34.66 -7.59 7.71
CA SER A 359 -35.60 -8.71 7.70
C SER A 359 -36.19 -9.01 9.10
N ARG A 360 -35.38 -8.89 10.17
CA ARG A 360 -35.84 -9.02 11.55
C ARG A 360 -36.81 -7.89 11.93
N ARG A 361 -36.63 -6.66 11.41
CA ARG A 361 -37.58 -5.55 11.61
C ARG A 361 -38.88 -5.77 10.84
N ALA A 362 -38.79 -6.17 9.56
CA ALA A 362 -39.97 -6.50 8.74
C ALA A 362 -40.89 -7.53 9.42
N SER A 363 -40.31 -8.59 9.99
CA SER A 363 -41.06 -9.68 10.65
C SER A 363 -41.76 -9.29 11.95
N ARG A 364 -41.40 -8.15 12.58
CA ARG A 364 -41.94 -7.69 13.86
C ARG A 364 -42.99 -6.60 13.75
N VAL A 365 -43.37 -6.20 12.53
CA VAL A 365 -44.43 -5.20 12.31
C VAL A 365 -45.75 -5.74 12.86
N LYS A 366 -46.39 -5.01 13.77
CA LYS A 366 -47.71 -5.35 14.29
C LYS A 366 -48.82 -4.84 13.35
N PRO A 367 -49.86 -5.65 13.07
CA PRO A 367 -50.89 -5.24 12.12
C PRO A 367 -51.60 -3.93 12.49
N LEU A 368 -51.94 -3.71 13.73
CA LEU A 368 -52.61 -2.52 14.27
C LEU A 368 -51.73 -1.23 14.21
N GLU A 369 -50.39 -1.38 14.41
CA GLU A 369 -49.44 -0.24 14.36
C GLU A 369 -49.27 0.22 12.91
N ALA A 370 -49.38 -0.67 11.92
CA ALA A 370 -49.23 -0.33 10.50
C ALA A 370 -50.40 0.49 9.94
N MET A 371 -51.59 0.40 10.57
CA MET A 371 -52.79 1.11 10.17
C MET A 371 -53.00 2.46 10.87
N ARG A 372 -52.32 2.72 11.98
CA ARG A 372 -52.27 4.06 12.62
C ARG A 372 -51.26 4.98 11.95
N GLU A 373 -51.73 5.88 11.13
CA GLU A 373 -50.95 6.86 10.37
C GLU A 373 -50.25 7.90 11.27
N ALA A 374 -50.61 7.97 12.56
CA ALA A 374 -50.19 9.00 13.50
C ALA A 374 -49.32 8.49 14.70
N ALA A 375 -48.80 7.28 14.65
CA ALA A 375 -47.90 6.85 15.72
C ALA A 375 -46.52 7.49 15.50
N VAL A 376 -46.33 8.68 16.05
CA VAL A 376 -45.02 9.29 16.26
C VAL A 376 -44.15 8.25 16.98
N ASP A 377 -43.11 7.83 16.34
CA ASP A 377 -42.21 6.76 16.79
C ASP A 377 -41.33 7.33 17.93
N ASN A 378 -41.91 7.43 19.15
CA ASN A 378 -41.30 8.06 20.33
C ASN A 378 -40.04 7.39 20.88
N ARG A 379 -39.58 6.28 20.23
CA ARG A 379 -38.34 5.58 20.67
C ARG A 379 -37.36 5.43 19.50
N PRO A 380 -36.52 6.46 19.26
CA PRO A 380 -35.56 6.41 18.16
C PRO A 380 -34.47 5.35 18.38
N MET A 381 -34.22 4.90 19.64
CA MET A 381 -33.11 4.01 19.98
C MET A 381 -33.56 2.81 20.81
N THR A 382 -33.31 1.59 20.29
CA THR A 382 -33.56 0.35 21.03
C THR A 382 -32.37 -0.02 21.90
N ARG A 383 -32.63 -0.69 23.08
CA ARG A 383 -31.56 -1.13 23.99
C ARG A 383 -30.49 -1.98 23.26
N ARG A 384 -30.90 -2.90 22.37
CA ARG A 384 -29.99 -3.74 21.58
C ARG A 384 -29.10 -2.93 20.65
N ARG A 385 -29.65 -1.91 19.99
CA ARG A 385 -28.90 -1.04 19.08
C ARG A 385 -27.89 -0.18 19.87
N ARG A 386 -28.26 0.29 21.06
CA ARG A 386 -27.36 1.00 21.96
C ARG A 386 -26.20 0.12 22.41
N VAL A 387 -26.50 -1.11 22.89
CA VAL A 387 -25.47 -2.06 23.31
C VAL A 387 -24.55 -2.45 22.16
N ALA A 388 -25.10 -2.77 20.98
CA ALA A 388 -24.28 -3.08 19.80
C ALA A 388 -23.41 -1.88 19.36
N GLY A 389 -23.95 -0.65 19.42
CA GLY A 389 -23.22 0.55 19.12
C GLY A 389 -22.08 0.82 20.11
N LEU A 390 -22.35 0.69 21.40
CA LEU A 390 -21.34 0.83 22.45
C LEU A 390 -20.27 -0.28 22.38
N ALA A 391 -20.66 -1.51 22.08
CA ALA A 391 -19.72 -2.61 21.89
C ALA A 391 -18.80 -2.37 20.70
N ALA A 392 -19.34 -1.94 19.54
CA ALA A 392 -18.54 -1.59 18.38
C ALA A 392 -17.59 -0.39 18.66
N THR A 393 -18.08 0.64 19.36
CA THR A 393 -17.24 1.78 19.80
C THR A 393 -16.15 1.32 20.77
N GLY A 394 -16.47 0.39 21.70
CA GLY A 394 -15.51 -0.20 22.63
C GLY A 394 -14.42 -1.01 21.91
N VAL A 395 -14.78 -1.82 20.91
CA VAL A 395 -13.82 -2.54 20.07
C VAL A 395 -12.91 -1.52 19.33
N GLY A 396 -13.49 -0.48 18.76
CA GLY A 396 -12.72 0.59 18.11
C GLY A 396 -11.76 1.29 19.07
N ALA A 397 -12.17 1.56 20.30
CA ALA A 397 -11.29 2.13 21.31
C ALA A 397 -10.13 1.18 21.70
N VAL A 398 -10.41 -0.12 21.84
CA VAL A 398 -9.36 -1.13 22.09
C VAL A 398 -8.37 -1.22 20.92
N CYS A 399 -8.89 -1.26 19.68
CA CYS A 399 -8.02 -1.23 18.49
C CYS A 399 -7.19 0.06 18.42
N SER A 400 -7.78 1.23 18.78
CA SER A 400 -7.06 2.51 18.83
C SER A 400 -5.94 2.51 19.87
N VAL A 401 -6.15 1.90 21.04
CA VAL A 401 -5.06 1.69 22.02
C VAL A 401 -4.02 0.73 21.46
N GLY A 402 -4.46 -0.31 20.75
CA GLY A 402 -3.57 -1.26 20.09
C GLY A 402 -2.64 -0.62 19.06
N THR A 403 -3.07 0.44 18.36
CA THR A 403 -2.20 1.17 17.39
C THR A 403 -1.01 1.85 18.08
N ALA A 404 -1.12 2.21 19.35
CA ALA A 404 -0.01 2.81 20.10
C ALA A 404 1.12 1.80 20.45
N PHE A 405 0.84 0.50 20.40
CA PHE A 405 1.79 -0.57 20.75
C PHE A 405 2.08 -1.52 19.57
N ALA A 406 1.57 -1.21 18.39
CA ALA A 406 1.69 -2.08 17.21
C ALA A 406 2.95 -1.74 16.42
N GLY A 407 3.70 -2.77 16.01
CA GLY A 407 4.73 -2.61 14.97
C GLY A 407 4.12 -2.30 13.59
N ALA A 408 4.97 -1.90 12.65
CA ALA A 408 4.58 -1.45 11.31
C ALA A 408 3.62 -2.41 10.58
N ASP A 409 3.81 -3.72 10.70
CA ASP A 409 3.00 -4.75 10.03
C ASP A 409 1.53 -4.76 10.48
N ALA A 410 1.26 -4.48 11.77
CA ALA A 410 -0.07 -4.52 12.34
C ALA A 410 -0.76 -3.15 12.37
N LEU A 411 -0.02 -2.06 12.24
CA LEU A 411 -0.50 -0.69 12.36
C LEU A 411 -1.64 -0.39 11.38
N VAL A 412 -1.46 -0.72 10.09
CA VAL A 412 -2.45 -0.46 9.03
C VAL A 412 -3.75 -1.23 9.29
N LEU A 413 -3.66 -2.51 9.66
CA LEU A 413 -4.83 -3.35 9.95
C LEU A 413 -5.58 -2.88 11.20
N LEU A 414 -4.86 -2.47 12.25
CA LEU A 414 -5.45 -1.94 13.48
C LEU A 414 -6.08 -0.57 13.26
N ALA A 415 -5.45 0.32 12.50
CA ALA A 415 -6.00 1.62 12.14
C ALA A 415 -7.29 1.46 11.32
N LEU A 416 -7.30 0.58 10.33
CA LEU A 416 -8.47 0.26 9.52
C LEU A 416 -9.59 -0.38 10.38
N GLY A 417 -9.22 -1.31 11.26
CA GLY A 417 -10.13 -1.93 12.23
C GLY A 417 -10.75 -0.92 13.18
N THR A 418 -9.97 0.05 13.66
CA THR A 418 -10.43 1.19 14.47
C THR A 418 -11.46 2.02 13.72
N ALA A 419 -11.15 2.43 12.49
CA ALA A 419 -12.06 3.21 11.66
C ALA A 419 -13.37 2.48 11.37
N MET A 420 -13.30 1.20 10.99
CA MET A 420 -14.49 0.37 10.73
C MET A 420 -15.37 0.21 11.96
N SER A 421 -14.76 -0.05 13.11
CA SER A 421 -15.48 -0.29 14.37
C SER A 421 -16.10 1.00 14.91
N LEU A 422 -15.36 2.13 14.91
CA LEU A 422 -15.88 3.42 15.36
C LEU A 422 -16.96 3.96 14.41
N THR A 423 -16.77 3.84 13.10
CA THR A 423 -17.80 4.20 12.11
C THR A 423 -19.08 3.38 12.31
N THR A 424 -18.95 2.07 12.51
CA THR A 424 -20.11 1.19 12.80
C THR A 424 -20.77 1.59 14.10
N GLY A 425 -19.99 1.81 15.15
CA GLY A 425 -20.47 2.20 16.46
C GLY A 425 -21.24 3.52 16.43
N LEU A 426 -20.64 4.56 15.87
CA LEU A 426 -21.29 5.88 15.76
C LEU A 426 -22.52 5.85 14.85
N THR A 427 -22.48 5.08 13.77
CA THR A 427 -23.66 4.88 12.89
C THR A 427 -24.81 4.21 13.64
N LEU A 428 -24.52 3.22 14.47
CA LEU A 428 -25.52 2.59 15.30
C LEU A 428 -26.05 3.54 16.40
N LEU A 429 -25.20 4.38 16.94
CA LEU A 429 -25.55 5.39 17.96
C LEU A 429 -26.16 6.66 17.36
N ALA A 430 -25.98 6.93 16.07
CA ALA A 430 -26.43 8.15 15.38
C ALA A 430 -27.87 8.58 15.68
N PRO A 431 -28.92 7.71 15.73
CA PRO A 431 -30.27 8.16 16.06
C PRO A 431 -30.43 8.74 17.47
N GLY A 432 -29.52 8.37 18.38
CA GLY A 432 -29.49 8.96 19.73
C GLY A 432 -28.68 10.25 19.79
N LEU A 433 -27.69 10.41 18.93
CA LEU A 433 -26.80 11.57 18.89
C LEU A 433 -27.34 12.71 18.01
N VAL A 434 -27.95 12.33 16.87
CA VAL A 434 -28.40 13.27 15.83
C VAL A 434 -29.41 14.30 16.38
N GLY A 435 -30.37 13.86 17.20
CA GLY A 435 -31.39 14.78 17.77
C GLY A 435 -30.80 15.89 18.64
N PRO A 436 -30.02 15.58 19.68
CA PRO A 436 -29.35 16.58 20.51
C PRO A 436 -28.37 17.46 19.74
N VAL A 437 -27.59 16.86 18.83
CA VAL A 437 -26.59 17.60 18.04
C VAL A 437 -27.26 18.57 17.05
N ILE A 438 -28.31 18.13 16.34
CA ILE A 438 -29.11 19.02 15.50
C ILE A 438 -29.71 20.14 16.34
N GLY A 439 -30.29 19.81 17.51
CA GLY A 439 -30.84 20.81 18.42
C GLY A 439 -29.82 21.87 18.83
N ALA A 440 -28.57 21.48 19.07
CA ALA A 440 -27.48 22.39 19.41
C ALA A 440 -26.99 23.18 18.19
N LEU A 441 -26.73 22.51 17.06
CA LEU A 441 -26.17 23.11 15.83
C LEU A 441 -27.14 24.09 15.17
N THR A 442 -28.46 23.81 15.26
CA THR A 442 -29.50 24.65 14.68
C THR A 442 -30.04 25.74 15.64
N ARG A 443 -29.49 25.88 16.86
CA ARG A 443 -29.84 26.97 17.78
C ARG A 443 -29.72 28.36 17.14
N PRO A 444 -28.64 28.69 16.39
CA PRO A 444 -28.55 29.99 15.72
C PRO A 444 -29.64 30.18 14.66
N LEU A 445 -30.02 29.12 13.92
CA LEU A 445 -31.11 29.20 12.94
C LEU A 445 -32.47 29.47 13.59
N ALA A 446 -32.69 29.03 14.83
CA ALA A 446 -33.92 29.29 15.57
C ALA A 446 -34.08 30.79 15.96
N ARG A 447 -33.00 31.56 15.94
CA ARG A 447 -32.99 33.00 16.23
C ARG A 447 -33.26 33.87 14.98
N HIS A 448 -33.17 33.27 13.77
CA HIS A 448 -33.49 33.97 12.54
C HIS A 448 -35.01 33.89 12.24
N PRO A 449 -35.68 35.02 11.98
CA PRO A 449 -37.16 35.09 11.82
C PRO A 449 -37.65 34.60 10.45
N GLY A 450 -37.00 33.62 9.82
CA GLY A 450 -37.34 33.12 8.48
C GLY A 450 -38.00 31.74 8.50
N ALA A 451 -39.17 31.60 7.88
CA ALA A 451 -39.88 30.32 7.74
C ALA A 451 -39.00 29.15 7.22
N PRO A 452 -38.04 29.31 6.25
CA PRO A 452 -37.20 28.21 5.79
C PRO A 452 -36.30 27.64 6.88
N ALA A 453 -35.73 28.43 7.75
CA ALA A 453 -34.82 27.99 8.80
C ALA A 453 -35.53 27.13 9.86
N VAL A 454 -36.74 27.52 10.24
CA VAL A 454 -37.60 26.76 11.16
C VAL A 454 -38.02 25.42 10.51
N LEU A 455 -38.40 25.44 9.23
CA LEU A 455 -38.81 24.24 8.50
C LEU A 455 -37.67 23.23 8.39
N VAL A 456 -36.44 23.66 8.07
CA VAL A 456 -35.25 22.79 8.02
C VAL A 456 -35.03 22.14 9.38
N ARG A 457 -35.03 22.91 10.47
CA ARG A 457 -34.84 22.42 11.83
C ARG A 457 -35.89 21.38 12.23
N GLU A 458 -37.17 21.73 12.10
CA GLU A 458 -38.26 20.83 12.48
C GLU A 458 -38.33 19.56 11.62
N ASN A 459 -38.05 19.65 10.29
CA ASN A 459 -37.95 18.51 9.42
C ASN A 459 -36.81 17.54 9.84
N MET A 460 -35.66 18.08 10.26
CA MET A 460 -34.53 17.26 10.71
C MET A 460 -34.79 16.60 12.07
N ILE A 461 -35.45 17.31 13.01
CA ILE A 461 -35.76 16.79 14.35
C ILE A 461 -36.90 15.75 14.30
N THR A 462 -37.93 15.98 13.47
CA THR A 462 -39.05 15.04 13.32
C THR A 462 -38.68 13.80 12.55
N ALA A 463 -37.73 13.89 11.60
CA ALA A 463 -37.29 12.79 10.76
C ALA A 463 -35.92 12.23 11.15
N VAL A 464 -35.59 12.17 12.47
CA VAL A 464 -34.27 11.74 12.99
C VAL A 464 -33.76 10.44 12.37
N ARG A 465 -34.62 9.43 12.14
CA ARG A 465 -34.21 8.17 11.55
C ARG A 465 -33.75 8.30 10.11
N ARG A 466 -34.44 9.15 9.34
CA ARG A 466 -34.09 9.42 7.94
C ARG A 466 -32.78 10.21 7.89
N THR A 467 -32.68 11.26 8.70
CA THR A 467 -31.48 12.08 8.81
C THR A 467 -30.26 11.25 9.23
N SER A 468 -30.40 10.41 10.25
CA SER A 468 -29.31 9.50 10.69
C SER A 468 -28.82 8.56 9.61
N ALA A 469 -29.69 8.12 8.73
CA ALA A 469 -29.33 7.17 7.69
C ALA A 469 -28.67 7.86 6.47
N THR A 470 -28.95 9.15 6.24
CA THR A 470 -28.23 9.97 5.25
C THR A 470 -26.90 10.49 5.79
N VAL A 471 -26.79 10.73 7.11
CA VAL A 471 -25.54 11.09 7.79
C VAL A 471 -24.51 9.95 7.73
N ALA A 472 -24.95 8.70 7.84
CA ALA A 472 -24.08 7.55 8.02
C ALA A 472 -23.04 7.31 6.89
N PRO A 473 -23.39 7.38 5.59
CA PRO A 473 -22.39 7.30 4.51
C PRO A 473 -21.36 8.44 4.55
N VAL A 474 -21.81 9.67 4.80
CA VAL A 474 -20.91 10.83 4.88
C VAL A 474 -19.95 10.69 6.06
N LEU A 475 -20.46 10.27 7.23
CA LEU A 475 -19.66 9.97 8.41
C LEU A 475 -18.56 8.95 8.07
N ALA A 476 -18.93 7.83 7.43
CA ALA A 476 -17.97 6.79 7.08
C ALA A 476 -16.86 7.32 6.16
N THR A 477 -17.23 8.03 5.10
CA THR A 477 -16.25 8.56 4.14
C THR A 477 -15.31 9.57 4.76
N VAL A 478 -15.85 10.51 5.54
CA VAL A 478 -15.01 11.52 6.21
C VAL A 478 -14.11 10.85 7.24
N ALA A 479 -14.63 9.89 8.03
CA ALA A 479 -13.83 9.16 9.01
C ALA A 479 -12.66 8.42 8.36
N PHE A 480 -12.91 7.67 7.26
CA PHE A 480 -11.86 6.93 6.56
C PHE A 480 -10.87 7.88 5.87
N ALA A 481 -11.36 8.90 5.16
CA ALA A 481 -10.50 9.84 4.48
C ALA A 481 -9.56 10.54 5.47
N VAL A 482 -10.10 11.09 6.55
CA VAL A 482 -9.33 11.80 7.58
C VAL A 482 -8.35 10.88 8.28
N LEU A 483 -8.79 9.67 8.68
CA LEU A 483 -7.91 8.73 9.35
C LEU A 483 -6.70 8.39 8.47
N ILE A 484 -6.95 7.95 7.23
CA ILE A 484 -5.90 7.51 6.33
C ILE A 484 -4.94 8.66 6.01
N THR A 485 -5.48 9.80 5.53
CA THR A 485 -4.64 10.91 5.07
C THR A 485 -3.88 11.58 6.22
N SER A 486 -4.50 11.73 7.39
CA SER A 486 -3.84 12.37 8.53
C SER A 486 -2.85 11.45 9.24
N THR A 487 -3.10 10.12 9.29
CA THR A 487 -2.10 9.17 9.80
C THR A 487 -0.86 9.21 8.94
N VAL A 488 -1.02 9.06 7.61
CA VAL A 488 0.08 9.11 6.66
C VAL A 488 0.88 10.40 6.80
N GLN A 489 0.22 11.56 6.74
CA GLN A 489 0.89 12.86 6.83
C GLN A 489 1.58 13.08 8.19
N THR A 490 0.98 12.59 9.28
CA THR A 490 1.60 12.69 10.62
C THR A 490 2.85 11.82 10.71
N THR A 491 2.83 10.59 10.17
CA THR A 491 3.99 9.69 10.15
C THR A 491 5.10 10.28 9.30
N GLN A 492 4.81 10.72 8.07
CA GLN A 492 5.79 11.36 7.19
C GLN A 492 6.46 12.58 7.82
N ASN A 493 5.67 13.50 8.38
CA ASN A 493 6.22 14.67 9.06
C ASN A 493 7.10 14.30 10.27
N ALA A 494 6.74 13.24 10.98
CA ALA A 494 7.53 12.76 12.13
C ALA A 494 8.86 12.15 11.68
N ASP A 495 8.87 11.36 10.62
CA ASP A 495 10.08 10.74 10.06
C ASP A 495 11.02 11.80 9.47
N THR A 496 10.50 12.75 8.70
CA THR A 496 11.28 13.88 8.16
C THR A 496 11.90 14.73 9.28
N ALA A 497 11.12 15.03 10.35
CA ALA A 497 11.64 15.79 11.50
C ALA A 497 12.72 15.02 12.25
N ARG A 498 12.58 13.70 12.39
CA ARG A 498 13.56 12.81 13.01
C ARG A 498 14.87 12.79 12.23
N GLN A 499 14.79 12.59 10.91
CA GLN A 499 15.98 12.57 10.05
C GLN A 499 16.71 13.92 10.08
N ALA A 500 15.99 15.04 9.97
CA ALA A 500 16.58 16.37 10.04
C ALA A 500 17.22 16.66 11.40
N ALA A 501 16.62 16.22 12.52
CA ALA A 501 17.16 16.42 13.86
C ALA A 501 18.41 15.59 14.17
N ALA A 502 18.55 14.42 13.53
CA ALA A 502 19.67 13.51 13.73
C ALA A 502 20.97 14.00 13.06
N VAL A 503 20.88 14.89 12.06
CA VAL A 503 21.99 15.28 11.19
C VAL A 503 22.49 16.69 11.49
N ARG A 504 23.78 16.83 11.81
CA ARG A 504 24.47 18.11 12.04
C ARG A 504 25.32 18.47 10.80
N ALA A 505 24.67 18.90 9.73
CA ALA A 505 25.35 19.29 8.50
C ALA A 505 24.67 20.51 7.87
N GLU A 506 25.41 21.25 7.03
CA GLU A 506 24.86 22.41 6.32
C GLU A 506 24.18 22.02 5.01
N ALA A 507 24.72 20.99 4.33
CA ALA A 507 24.20 20.50 3.09
C ALA A 507 24.38 18.97 2.94
N ALA A 508 23.53 18.39 2.12
CA ALA A 508 23.62 17.01 1.67
C ALA A 508 23.95 16.97 0.17
N VAL A 509 24.90 16.15 -0.20
CA VAL A 509 25.19 15.81 -1.59
C VAL A 509 24.52 14.48 -1.90
N VAL A 510 23.64 14.51 -2.90
CA VAL A 510 22.77 13.39 -3.28
C VAL A 510 23.05 12.93 -4.71
N PRO A 511 22.77 11.67 -5.05
CA PRO A 511 22.93 11.19 -6.42
C PRO A 511 21.91 11.83 -7.37
N ARG A 512 22.33 12.11 -8.61
CA ARG A 512 21.46 12.57 -9.68
C ARG A 512 21.41 11.53 -10.80
N GLY A 513 20.25 10.85 -10.94
CA GLY A 513 20.04 9.83 -11.98
C GLY A 513 20.84 8.54 -11.79
N THR A 514 21.54 8.38 -10.67
CA THR A 514 22.28 7.17 -10.25
C THR A 514 21.72 6.63 -8.95
N PRO A 515 21.88 5.32 -8.64
CA PRO A 515 21.38 4.74 -7.40
C PRO A 515 22.14 5.17 -6.14
N GLY A 516 23.28 5.83 -6.29
CA GLY A 516 24.11 6.35 -5.21
C GLY A 516 25.32 7.13 -5.75
N LEU A 517 26.09 7.73 -4.84
CA LEU A 517 27.29 8.48 -5.15
C LEU A 517 28.51 7.57 -5.30
N SER A 518 29.29 7.79 -6.34
CA SER A 518 30.57 7.11 -6.53
C SER A 518 31.67 7.66 -5.60
N ASP A 519 32.76 6.91 -5.44
CA ASP A 519 33.94 7.39 -4.69
C ASP A 519 34.51 8.69 -5.25
N ALA A 520 34.47 8.86 -6.57
CA ALA A 520 34.93 10.11 -7.20
C ALA A 520 34.05 11.30 -6.84
N ALA A 521 32.76 11.13 -6.64
CA ALA A 521 31.86 12.16 -6.16
C ALA A 521 32.09 12.47 -4.68
N VAL A 522 32.16 11.44 -3.85
CA VAL A 522 32.39 11.56 -2.40
C VAL A 522 33.74 12.23 -2.08
N ALA A 523 34.80 11.93 -2.85
CA ALA A 523 36.11 12.54 -2.68
C ALA A 523 36.15 14.07 -2.86
N ARG A 524 35.10 14.66 -3.47
CA ARG A 524 34.93 16.11 -3.64
C ARG A 524 34.15 16.78 -2.52
N VAL A 525 33.63 15.99 -1.59
CA VAL A 525 32.84 16.48 -0.46
C VAL A 525 33.68 16.41 0.81
N GLU A 526 33.97 17.58 1.40
CA GLU A 526 34.64 17.67 2.69
C GLU A 526 33.62 17.41 3.82
N GLY A 527 33.38 16.13 4.11
CA GLY A 527 32.36 15.75 5.10
C GLY A 527 32.23 14.25 5.30
N ALA A 528 31.12 13.85 5.88
CA ALA A 528 30.81 12.46 6.16
C ALA A 528 30.00 11.84 5.01
N SER A 529 30.34 10.62 4.59
CA SER A 529 29.57 9.85 3.62
C SER A 529 29.13 8.54 4.24
N LEU A 530 27.97 8.06 3.83
CA LEU A 530 27.41 6.76 4.21
C LEU A 530 27.50 5.82 3.00
N LEU A 531 28.49 4.93 3.01
CA LEU A 531 28.72 3.91 1.97
C LEU A 531 27.84 2.71 2.28
N SER A 532 26.70 2.58 1.60
CA SER A 532 25.70 1.56 1.85
C SER A 532 26.18 0.14 1.52
N THR A 533 25.92 -0.80 2.40
CA THR A 533 26.24 -2.23 2.21
C THR A 533 25.36 -3.09 3.11
N THR A 534 25.38 -4.40 2.90
CA THR A 534 24.75 -5.39 3.79
C THR A 534 25.82 -6.20 4.51
N VAL A 535 25.61 -6.46 5.81
CA VAL A 535 26.45 -7.40 6.58
C VAL A 535 25.56 -8.44 7.24
N TYR A 536 26.13 -9.58 7.60
CA TYR A 536 25.39 -10.70 8.15
C TYR A 536 25.90 -11.00 9.57
N GLY A 537 25.00 -10.84 10.54
CA GLY A 537 25.28 -11.01 11.96
C GLY A 537 25.02 -12.41 12.49
N GLY A 538 25.39 -12.67 13.74
CA GLY A 538 25.12 -13.89 14.48
C GLY A 538 25.84 -15.11 13.91
N ASP A 539 25.08 -16.04 13.34
CA ASP A 539 25.58 -17.23 12.64
C ASP A 539 26.01 -16.94 11.18
N GLY A 540 26.12 -15.66 10.81
CA GLY A 540 26.45 -15.22 9.46
C GLY A 540 25.24 -15.23 8.50
N ARG A 541 24.01 -15.31 9.02
CA ARG A 541 22.78 -15.42 8.21
C ARG A 541 21.81 -14.25 8.39
N ALA A 542 21.91 -13.51 9.50
CA ALA A 542 21.04 -12.38 9.77
C ALA A 542 21.49 -11.14 8.98
N ALA A 543 20.78 -10.79 7.92
CA ALA A 543 21.07 -9.60 7.13
C ALA A 543 20.80 -8.32 7.94
N LEU A 544 21.80 -7.45 8.01
CA LEU A 544 21.78 -6.18 8.72
C LEU A 544 22.17 -5.06 7.75
N SER A 545 21.41 -3.98 7.72
CA SER A 545 21.79 -2.79 6.96
C SER A 545 23.03 -2.14 7.58
N ALA A 546 24.04 -1.89 6.75
CA ALA A 546 25.31 -1.35 7.22
C ALA A 546 25.79 -0.18 6.37
N ALA A 547 26.54 0.72 6.98
CA ALA A 547 27.22 1.79 6.26
C ALA A 547 28.70 1.89 6.62
N GLY A 548 29.51 2.06 5.58
CA GLY A 548 30.91 2.46 5.71
C GLY A 548 31.01 3.96 5.93
N VAL A 549 31.61 4.38 7.06
CA VAL A 549 31.67 5.79 7.44
C VAL A 549 33.09 6.33 7.44
N SER A 550 33.23 7.63 7.11
CA SER A 550 34.49 8.36 7.14
C SER A 550 34.80 8.91 8.55
N SER A 551 35.98 9.42 8.74
CA SER A 551 36.42 10.08 10.00
C SER A 551 35.55 11.31 10.36
N ALA A 552 34.90 11.93 9.37
CA ALA A 552 34.03 13.07 9.61
C ALA A 552 32.64 12.69 10.18
N PHE A 553 32.32 11.41 10.34
CA PHE A 553 31.05 10.90 10.84
C PHE A 553 30.66 11.50 12.21
N GLU A 554 31.61 11.68 13.11
CA GLU A 554 31.39 12.27 14.43
C GLU A 554 30.88 13.70 14.37
N ARG A 555 31.29 14.48 13.37
CA ARG A 555 30.81 15.86 13.18
C ARG A 555 29.34 15.92 12.80
N VAL A 556 28.87 14.90 12.09
CA VAL A 556 27.48 14.83 11.57
C VAL A 556 26.53 14.18 12.57
N TYR A 557 26.93 13.07 13.17
CA TYR A 557 26.06 12.26 14.03
C TYR A 557 26.42 12.30 15.52
N ALA A 558 27.48 13.03 15.91
CA ALA A 558 27.97 13.08 17.29
C ALA A 558 28.36 11.70 17.88
N VAL A 559 28.72 10.75 17.02
CA VAL A 559 29.13 9.39 17.36
C VAL A 559 30.56 9.19 16.84
N PRO A 560 31.51 8.73 17.68
CA PRO A 560 32.85 8.42 17.23
C PRO A 560 32.85 7.38 16.10
N PRO A 561 33.55 7.64 14.98
CA PRO A 561 33.61 6.71 13.87
C PRO A 561 34.36 5.45 14.26
N PRO A 562 33.92 4.26 13.81
CA PRO A 562 34.72 3.05 13.98
C PRO A 562 36.01 3.14 13.17
N GLN A 563 37.08 2.52 13.68
CA GLN A 563 38.42 2.51 13.03
C GLN A 563 39.01 1.11 13.09
N GLY A 564 39.67 0.67 12.05
CA GLY A 564 40.31 -0.65 11.97
C GLY A 564 39.29 -1.78 12.22
N ASP A 565 39.58 -2.66 13.16
CA ASP A 565 38.71 -3.80 13.49
C ASP A 565 37.66 -3.44 14.56
N THR A 566 36.95 -2.34 14.36
CA THR A 566 35.87 -1.91 15.24
C THR A 566 34.56 -1.67 14.54
N VAL A 567 33.45 -1.69 15.28
CA VAL A 567 32.07 -1.55 14.78
C VAL A 567 31.22 -0.75 15.76
N VAL A 568 30.32 0.04 15.24
CA VAL A 568 29.23 0.69 15.98
C VAL A 568 27.93 0.03 15.56
N VAL A 569 27.06 -0.30 16.52
CA VAL A 569 25.77 -1.00 16.28
C VAL A 569 24.64 -0.29 16.98
N THR A 570 23.41 -0.45 16.47
CA THR A 570 22.22 0.09 17.13
C THR A 570 21.81 -0.76 18.32
N ALA A 571 20.97 -0.20 19.20
CA ALA A 571 20.51 -0.85 20.42
C ALA A 571 19.69 -2.12 20.13
N ALA A 572 18.83 -2.09 19.12
CA ALA A 572 18.02 -3.24 18.68
C ALA A 572 18.91 -4.41 18.21
N VAL A 573 19.92 -4.14 17.38
CA VAL A 573 20.88 -5.15 16.91
C VAL A 573 21.72 -5.69 18.07
N ALA A 574 22.19 -4.80 18.93
CA ALA A 574 22.96 -5.18 20.13
C ALA A 574 22.14 -6.12 21.03
N ALA A 575 20.86 -5.82 21.24
CA ALA A 575 19.95 -6.66 22.03
C ALA A 575 19.65 -8.00 21.35
N ALA A 576 19.37 -8.02 20.06
CA ALA A 576 19.04 -9.23 19.30
C ALA A 576 20.21 -10.24 19.28
N HIS A 577 21.43 -9.75 19.19
CA HIS A 577 22.63 -10.59 19.12
C HIS A 577 23.38 -10.72 20.46
N GLY A 578 22.91 -10.08 21.53
CA GLY A 578 23.56 -10.08 22.85
C GLY A 578 24.87 -9.31 22.87
N TRP A 579 25.11 -8.38 21.93
CA TRP A 579 26.37 -7.63 21.86
C TRP A 579 26.36 -6.44 22.84
N ARG A 580 27.52 -6.19 23.43
CA ARG A 580 27.73 -5.06 24.32
C ARG A 580 29.01 -4.33 23.97
N LYS A 581 29.10 -3.05 24.35
CA LYS A 581 30.31 -2.26 24.18
C LYS A 581 31.52 -3.02 24.76
N GLY A 582 32.60 -3.10 23.97
CA GLY A 582 33.85 -3.82 24.31
C GLY A 582 33.89 -5.29 23.87
N GLN A 583 32.75 -5.90 23.55
CA GLN A 583 32.69 -7.29 23.03
C GLN A 583 33.06 -7.37 21.56
N VAL A 584 33.40 -8.58 21.11
CA VAL A 584 33.70 -8.89 19.71
C VAL A 584 32.46 -9.43 19.02
N ALA A 585 31.98 -8.74 18.00
CA ALA A 585 30.96 -9.18 17.09
C ALA A 585 31.59 -9.90 15.89
N SER A 586 30.99 -11.00 15.46
CA SER A 586 31.37 -11.71 14.24
C SER A 586 30.40 -11.32 13.14
N LEU A 587 30.91 -10.69 12.07
CA LEU A 587 30.11 -10.21 10.94
C LEU A 587 30.65 -10.83 9.65
N THR A 588 29.77 -11.42 8.84
CA THR A 588 30.10 -11.81 7.48
C THR A 588 29.83 -10.62 6.57
N LEU A 589 30.78 -10.25 5.74
CA LEU A 589 30.74 -9.11 4.85
C LEU A 589 30.25 -9.52 3.46
N GLU A 590 30.09 -8.53 2.57
CA GLU A 590 29.47 -8.70 1.26
C GLU A 590 30.27 -9.61 0.29
N ASP A 591 31.55 -9.85 0.56
CA ASP A 591 32.38 -10.83 -0.15
C ASP A 591 32.34 -12.26 0.45
N GLY A 592 31.50 -12.48 1.48
CA GLY A 592 31.39 -13.77 2.18
C GLY A 592 32.48 -14.04 3.23
N ARG A 593 33.39 -13.10 3.45
CA ARG A 593 34.42 -13.26 4.49
C ARG A 593 33.89 -12.80 5.85
N THR A 594 34.14 -13.59 6.86
CA THR A 594 33.76 -13.25 8.23
C THR A 594 34.89 -12.49 8.93
N ARG A 595 34.57 -11.30 9.49
CA ARG A 595 35.46 -10.53 10.34
C ARG A 595 35.02 -10.48 11.81
N ARG A 596 35.97 -10.43 12.71
CA ARG A 596 35.75 -10.23 14.14
C ARG A 596 36.04 -8.77 14.48
N LEU A 597 34.99 -8.03 14.82
CA LEU A 597 35.07 -6.60 15.06
C LEU A 597 34.67 -6.28 16.50
N ARG A 598 35.36 -5.36 17.16
CA ARG A 598 35.05 -4.94 18.53
C ARG A 598 33.97 -3.86 18.50
N VAL A 599 32.91 -4.05 19.26
CA VAL A 599 31.85 -3.06 19.44
C VAL A 599 32.38 -1.88 20.28
N THR A 600 32.51 -0.71 19.65
CA THR A 600 33.00 0.52 20.31
C THR A 600 31.91 1.36 20.93
N ALA A 601 30.74 1.38 20.30
CA ALA A 601 29.55 2.07 20.76
C ALA A 601 28.27 1.31 20.39
N VAL A 602 27.26 1.45 21.24
CA VAL A 602 25.86 1.10 20.94
C VAL A 602 25.13 2.42 20.87
N VAL A 603 24.48 2.67 19.72
CA VAL A 603 23.79 3.92 19.42
C VAL A 603 22.28 3.71 19.40
N ASP A 604 21.54 4.79 19.36
CA ASP A 604 20.09 4.78 19.28
C ASP A 604 19.62 4.19 17.93
N ASP A 605 18.44 3.55 17.93
CA ASP A 605 17.84 2.97 16.73
C ASP A 605 17.31 4.03 15.75
N SER A 606 17.43 5.32 16.08
CA SER A 606 17.15 6.44 15.19
C SER A 606 18.17 6.64 14.07
N MET A 607 19.28 5.95 14.12
CA MET A 607 20.33 6.03 13.09
C MET A 607 19.88 5.40 11.77
N PRO A 608 20.33 5.92 10.59
CA PRO A 608 19.87 5.47 9.27
C PRO A 608 20.28 4.02 8.95
N TYR A 609 21.26 3.47 9.63
CA TYR A 609 21.74 2.10 9.45
C TYR A 609 21.89 1.38 10.79
N GLN A 610 21.77 0.07 10.76
CA GLN A 610 21.88 -0.79 11.94
C GLN A 610 23.33 -1.01 12.40
N VAL A 611 24.28 -0.98 11.43
CA VAL A 611 25.70 -1.26 11.67
C VAL A 611 26.55 -0.22 10.97
N PHE A 612 27.55 0.33 11.66
CA PHE A 612 28.51 1.26 11.06
C PHE A 612 29.91 0.67 11.12
N LEU A 613 30.59 0.68 9.99
CA LEU A 613 31.91 0.12 9.76
C LEU A 613 32.88 1.20 9.26
N PRO A 614 34.20 1.03 9.37
CA PRO A 614 35.14 1.88 8.65
C PRO A 614 34.91 1.80 7.13
N ARG A 615 35.00 2.95 6.45
CA ARG A 615 34.73 3.03 5.01
C ARG A 615 35.63 2.13 4.17
N ASP A 616 36.90 2.04 4.54
CA ASP A 616 37.91 1.21 3.90
C ASP A 616 37.56 -0.28 4.02
N VAL A 617 37.11 -0.72 5.20
CA VAL A 617 36.61 -2.10 5.38
C VAL A 617 35.46 -2.42 4.47
N VAL A 618 34.47 -1.52 4.34
CA VAL A 618 33.36 -1.76 3.42
C VAL A 618 33.85 -1.78 1.98
N ARG A 619 34.69 -0.81 1.55
CA ARG A 619 35.17 -0.75 0.18
C ARG A 619 36.02 -1.97 -0.23
N ASP A 620 36.81 -2.52 0.70
CA ASP A 620 37.62 -3.70 0.42
C ASP A 620 36.80 -5.00 0.27
N HIS A 621 35.63 -5.06 0.92
CA HIS A 621 34.76 -6.24 0.92
C HIS A 621 33.49 -6.08 0.06
N ASP A 622 33.16 -4.84 -0.32
CA ASP A 622 32.07 -4.51 -1.26
C ASP A 622 32.54 -3.45 -2.26
N PRO A 623 33.23 -3.87 -3.31
CA PRO A 623 33.71 -2.94 -4.35
C PRO A 623 32.58 -2.22 -5.12
N SER A 624 31.36 -2.78 -5.14
CA SER A 624 30.20 -2.21 -5.84
C SER A 624 29.38 -1.25 -4.99
N ALA A 625 29.65 -1.13 -3.69
CA ALA A 625 28.93 -0.25 -2.78
C ALA A 625 28.93 1.21 -3.28
N LEU A 626 27.79 1.85 -3.16
CA LEU A 626 27.60 3.28 -3.46
C LEU A 626 27.27 4.01 -2.15
N ALA A 627 27.60 5.31 -2.10
CA ALA A 627 27.18 6.10 -0.97
C ALA A 627 25.79 6.70 -1.23
N ASP A 628 24.87 6.51 -0.29
CA ASP A 628 23.52 7.07 -0.41
C ASP A 628 23.53 8.58 -0.33
N VAL A 629 24.38 9.11 0.54
CA VAL A 629 24.54 10.55 0.78
C VAL A 629 25.95 10.88 1.25
N ALA A 630 26.39 12.10 0.97
CA ALA A 630 27.58 12.69 1.57
C ALA A 630 27.22 14.05 2.17
N TYR A 631 27.39 14.18 3.50
CA TYR A 631 27.07 15.40 4.23
C TYR A 631 28.26 16.35 4.26
N ARG A 632 27.98 17.61 3.98
CA ARG A 632 28.96 18.70 4.05
C ARG A 632 28.80 19.44 5.38
N THR A 633 29.88 19.59 6.11
CA THR A 633 29.93 20.27 7.41
C THR A 633 30.47 21.69 7.36
N THR A 634 30.91 22.15 6.17
CA THR A 634 31.46 23.49 5.94
C THR A 634 30.84 24.07 4.67
N PRO A 635 30.62 25.39 4.58
CA PRO A 635 30.12 26.04 3.39
C PRO A 635 31.01 25.75 2.18
N ALA A 636 30.37 25.44 1.04
CA ALA A 636 31.10 25.05 -0.16
C ALA A 636 31.77 26.23 -0.86
N PRO A 637 33.09 26.20 -1.07
CA PRO A 637 33.75 27.20 -1.91
C PRO A 637 33.56 26.92 -3.41
N THR A 638 33.20 25.71 -3.82
CA THR A 638 33.19 25.31 -5.23
C THR A 638 32.01 24.37 -5.58
N PRO A 639 31.25 24.66 -6.66
CA PRO A 639 30.19 23.74 -7.12
C PRO A 639 30.78 22.41 -7.59
N LEU A 640 29.98 21.33 -7.44
CA LEU A 640 30.36 19.98 -7.88
C LEU A 640 30.49 19.95 -9.43
N PRO A 641 31.52 19.28 -10.00
CA PRO A 641 31.63 19.08 -11.43
C PRO A 641 30.44 18.33 -12.01
N ALA A 642 29.92 18.80 -13.14
CA ALA A 642 28.71 18.24 -13.78
C ALA A 642 28.81 16.74 -14.17
N GLY A 643 30.02 16.19 -14.35
CA GLY A 643 30.20 14.77 -14.71
C GLY A 643 30.15 13.77 -13.57
N LEU A 644 29.87 14.19 -12.33
CA LEU A 644 29.84 13.30 -11.15
C LEU A 644 28.44 12.78 -10.80
N SER A 645 27.41 13.16 -11.55
CA SER A 645 26.03 12.77 -11.32
C SER A 645 25.59 12.97 -9.86
N ALA A 646 25.88 14.17 -9.33
CA ALA A 646 25.60 14.52 -7.94
C ALA A 646 25.10 15.96 -7.86
N ASP A 647 24.14 16.20 -6.98
CA ASP A 647 23.57 17.51 -6.67
C ASP A 647 23.75 17.83 -5.18
N GLU A 648 23.86 19.12 -4.86
CA GLU A 648 23.92 19.61 -3.49
C GLU A 648 22.59 20.25 -3.12
N ILE A 649 22.01 19.80 -2.01
CA ILE A 649 20.71 20.27 -1.47
C ILE A 649 20.84 20.54 0.03
N SER A 650 19.90 21.27 0.62
CA SER A 650 19.87 21.42 2.09
C SER A 650 19.53 20.10 2.76
N VAL A 651 19.90 19.96 4.04
CA VAL A 651 19.60 18.74 4.83
C VAL A 651 18.08 18.55 4.95
N GLU A 652 17.32 19.65 5.10
CA GLU A 652 15.88 19.59 5.14
C GLU A 652 15.28 19.12 3.79
N ALA A 653 15.86 19.60 2.68
CA ALA A 653 15.43 19.17 1.35
C ALA A 653 15.79 17.69 1.09
N TYR A 654 16.93 17.22 1.64
CA TYR A 654 17.30 15.81 1.58
C TYR A 654 16.33 14.96 2.39
N ALA A 655 16.08 15.29 3.65
CA ALA A 655 15.11 14.58 4.48
C ALA A 655 13.72 14.53 3.83
N ALA A 656 13.34 15.59 3.10
CA ALA A 656 12.09 15.61 2.35
C ALA A 656 12.15 14.85 1.00
N SER A 657 13.34 14.65 0.40
CA SER A 657 13.51 14.02 -0.92
C SER A 657 13.85 12.52 -0.84
N ASP A 658 14.47 12.09 0.24
CA ASP A 658 14.79 10.68 0.49
C ASP A 658 13.50 9.84 0.54
N ASP A 659 12.44 10.45 1.05
CA ASP A 659 11.11 9.88 1.11
C ASP A 659 10.26 10.11 -0.18
N ALA A 660 10.74 10.85 -1.18
CA ALA A 660 9.89 11.32 -2.29
C ALA A 660 9.32 10.18 -3.17
N GLU A 661 10.04 9.08 -3.34
CA GLU A 661 9.54 7.90 -4.08
C GLU A 661 8.56 7.11 -3.22
N GLU A 662 8.84 6.96 -1.94
CA GLU A 662 7.95 6.36 -0.94
C GLU A 662 6.72 7.25 -0.73
N ASP A 663 6.88 8.56 -0.62
CA ASP A 663 5.82 9.55 -0.55
C ASP A 663 4.87 9.48 -1.75
N ARG A 664 5.41 9.29 -2.95
CA ARG A 664 4.60 9.10 -4.16
C ARG A 664 3.74 7.83 -4.06
N LEU A 665 4.31 6.71 -3.63
CA LEU A 665 3.58 5.46 -3.43
C LEU A 665 2.49 5.62 -2.37
N VAL A 666 2.82 6.22 -1.24
CA VAL A 666 1.88 6.51 -0.15
C VAL A 666 0.78 7.47 -0.60
N TRP A 667 1.10 8.49 -1.40
CA TRP A 667 0.12 9.41 -1.98
C TRP A 667 -0.85 8.69 -2.92
N ILE A 668 -0.34 7.85 -3.83
CA ILE A 668 -1.18 7.07 -4.75
C ILE A 668 -2.06 6.07 -3.97
N PHE A 669 -1.51 5.41 -2.96
CA PHE A 669 -2.27 4.54 -2.06
C PHE A 669 -3.42 5.29 -1.38
N THR A 670 -3.13 6.45 -0.81
CA THR A 670 -4.11 7.33 -0.17
C THR A 670 -5.20 7.75 -1.16
N LEU A 671 -4.81 8.17 -2.37
CA LEU A 671 -5.74 8.54 -3.43
C LEU A 671 -6.67 7.38 -3.80
N LEU A 672 -6.15 6.17 -3.96
CA LEU A 672 -6.95 4.97 -4.29
C LEU A 672 -7.96 4.65 -3.19
N LEU A 673 -7.56 4.66 -1.92
CA LEU A 673 -8.45 4.39 -0.80
C LEU A 673 -9.54 5.45 -0.66
N VAL A 674 -9.18 6.73 -0.78
CA VAL A 674 -10.13 7.85 -0.72
C VAL A 674 -11.09 7.80 -1.92
N ALA A 675 -10.60 7.50 -3.13
CA ALA A 675 -11.43 7.39 -4.33
C ALA A 675 -12.44 6.25 -4.21
N VAL A 676 -12.04 5.08 -3.73
CA VAL A 676 -12.94 3.94 -3.48
C VAL A 676 -13.99 4.33 -2.44
N SER A 677 -13.59 4.91 -1.31
CA SER A 677 -14.51 5.34 -0.25
C SER A 677 -15.51 6.41 -0.74
N ALA A 678 -15.02 7.40 -1.50
CA ALA A 678 -15.86 8.46 -2.08
C ALA A 678 -16.83 7.91 -3.14
N GLY A 679 -16.38 6.99 -3.99
CA GLY A 679 -17.22 6.32 -4.99
C GLY A 679 -18.39 5.57 -4.37
N TYR A 680 -18.13 4.78 -3.33
CA TYR A 680 -19.18 4.10 -2.58
C TYR A 680 -20.14 5.07 -1.89
N THR A 681 -19.61 6.17 -1.33
CA THR A 681 -20.46 7.18 -0.71
C THR A 681 -21.35 7.87 -1.73
N ALA A 682 -20.83 8.16 -2.91
CA ALA A 682 -21.64 8.69 -4.03
C ALA A 682 -22.83 7.78 -4.31
N ILE A 683 -22.61 6.47 -4.41
CA ILE A 683 -23.65 5.46 -4.63
C ILE A 683 -24.63 5.41 -3.45
N ALA A 684 -24.12 5.40 -2.22
CA ALA A 684 -24.93 5.33 -1.01
C ALA A 684 -25.80 6.58 -0.84
N VAL A 685 -25.23 7.76 -1.03
CA VAL A 685 -25.96 9.04 -0.97
C VAL A 685 -26.98 9.12 -2.10
N ALA A 686 -26.59 8.82 -3.34
CA ALA A 686 -27.49 8.83 -4.49
C ALA A 686 -28.67 7.86 -4.30
N SER A 687 -28.42 6.62 -3.87
CA SER A 687 -29.47 5.61 -3.65
C SER A 687 -30.40 6.00 -2.50
N THR A 688 -29.85 6.51 -1.41
CA THR A 688 -30.63 6.94 -0.24
C THR A 688 -31.49 8.14 -0.55
N VAL A 689 -30.93 9.11 -1.25
CA VAL A 689 -31.62 10.35 -1.61
C VAL A 689 -32.68 10.10 -2.68
N LEU A 690 -32.40 9.29 -3.70
CA LEU A 690 -33.40 8.90 -4.70
C LEU A 690 -34.61 8.22 -4.05
N THR A 691 -34.37 7.30 -3.12
CA THR A 691 -35.42 6.60 -2.37
C THR A 691 -36.19 7.54 -1.44
N ALA A 692 -35.50 8.47 -0.78
CA ALA A 692 -36.10 9.48 0.09
C ALA A 692 -36.92 10.52 -0.69
N THR A 693 -36.49 10.89 -1.91
CA THR A 693 -37.17 11.89 -2.72
C THR A 693 -38.47 11.35 -3.31
N ALA A 694 -38.51 10.06 -3.66
CA ALA A 694 -39.75 9.42 -4.08
C ALA A 694 -40.86 9.49 -3.01
N GLY A 695 -40.50 9.44 -1.71
CA GLY A 695 -41.45 9.62 -0.61
C GLY A 695 -41.86 11.08 -0.34
N ARG A 696 -41.11 12.08 -0.86
CA ARG A 696 -41.31 13.51 -0.59
C ARG A 696 -42.21 14.23 -1.60
N VAL A 697 -42.68 13.58 -2.65
CA VAL A 697 -43.55 14.21 -3.65
C VAL A 697 -44.80 14.82 -2.99
N ARG A 698 -45.32 14.13 -1.97
CA ARG A 698 -46.48 14.63 -1.19
C ARG A 698 -46.12 15.86 -0.36
N ASP A 699 -44.95 15.87 0.30
CA ASP A 699 -44.49 16.99 1.14
C ASP A 699 -44.21 18.24 0.27
N VAL A 700 -43.56 18.04 -0.89
CA VAL A 700 -43.33 19.09 -1.88
C VAL A 700 -44.65 19.69 -2.40
N ARG A 701 -45.64 18.82 -2.65
CA ARG A 701 -46.96 19.26 -3.07
C ARG A 701 -47.68 20.09 -1.97
N VAL A 702 -47.61 19.65 -0.72
CA VAL A 702 -48.16 20.38 0.43
C VAL A 702 -47.51 21.76 0.57
N LEU A 703 -46.17 21.83 0.50
CA LEU A 703 -45.46 23.12 0.55
C LEU A 703 -45.83 24.04 -0.60
N ARG A 704 -46.04 23.51 -1.81
CA ARG A 704 -46.51 24.29 -2.94
C ARG A 704 -47.93 24.80 -2.76
N LEU A 705 -48.83 23.97 -2.25
CA LEU A 705 -50.22 24.37 -1.94
C LEU A 705 -50.31 25.39 -0.80
N SER A 706 -49.29 25.38 0.12
CA SER A 706 -49.14 26.37 1.17
C SER A 706 -48.50 27.70 0.70
N GLY A 707 -48.27 27.90 -0.62
CA GLY A 707 -47.76 29.13 -1.22
C GLY A 707 -46.23 29.21 -1.33
N ALA A 708 -45.45 28.15 -1.01
CA ALA A 708 -44.01 28.17 -1.17
C ALA A 708 -43.58 28.25 -2.65
N THR A 709 -42.64 29.14 -2.96
CA THR A 709 -42.10 29.22 -4.33
C THR A 709 -41.19 28.03 -4.64
N PRO A 710 -41.00 27.65 -5.92
CA PRO A 710 -40.07 26.57 -6.30
C PRO A 710 -38.64 26.78 -5.77
N ARG A 711 -38.16 28.02 -5.78
CA ARG A 711 -36.85 28.40 -5.23
C ARG A 711 -36.78 28.14 -3.73
N GLN A 712 -37.80 28.51 -2.96
CA GLN A 712 -37.84 28.25 -1.52
C GLN A 712 -37.80 26.75 -1.20
N VAL A 713 -38.56 25.92 -1.94
CA VAL A 713 -38.52 24.45 -1.78
C VAL A 713 -37.16 23.90 -2.08
N LEU A 714 -36.50 24.31 -3.18
CA LEU A 714 -35.14 23.84 -3.52
C LEU A 714 -34.10 24.30 -2.51
N LEU A 715 -34.14 25.54 -2.04
CA LEU A 715 -33.26 26.07 -0.99
C LEU A 715 -33.43 25.33 0.34
N THR A 716 -34.64 25.01 0.75
CA THR A 716 -34.90 24.22 1.97
C THR A 716 -34.29 22.82 1.86
N LEU A 717 -34.46 22.16 0.71
CA LEU A 717 -33.87 20.84 0.47
C LEU A 717 -32.32 20.88 0.43
N ALA A 718 -31.76 21.90 -0.21
CA ALA A 718 -30.30 22.08 -0.24
C ALA A 718 -29.73 22.37 1.17
N ALA A 719 -30.37 23.27 1.94
CA ALA A 719 -29.97 23.57 3.31
C ALA A 719 -30.05 22.34 4.23
N GLU A 720 -31.11 21.53 4.11
CA GLU A 720 -31.21 20.25 4.83
C GLU A 720 -30.04 19.34 4.50
N THR A 721 -29.67 19.21 3.21
CA THR A 721 -28.54 18.40 2.77
C THR A 721 -27.22 18.95 3.31
N CYS A 722 -26.99 20.25 3.27
CA CYS A 722 -25.79 20.87 3.86
C CYS A 722 -25.68 20.57 5.36
N CYS A 723 -26.76 20.68 6.11
CA CYS A 723 -26.77 20.33 7.54
C CYS A 723 -26.46 18.83 7.78
N VAL A 724 -26.99 17.95 6.93
CA VAL A 724 -26.72 16.50 7.02
C VAL A 724 -25.25 16.20 6.75
N VAL A 725 -24.65 16.81 5.73
CA VAL A 725 -23.23 16.64 5.40
C VAL A 725 -22.34 17.23 6.49
N ALA A 726 -22.64 18.41 6.98
CA ALA A 726 -21.89 19.03 8.09
C ALA A 726 -21.92 18.15 9.35
N LEU A 727 -23.09 17.59 9.69
CA LEU A 727 -23.23 16.68 10.81
C LEU A 727 -22.46 15.36 10.57
N GLY A 728 -22.51 14.82 9.35
CA GLY A 728 -21.75 13.63 8.97
C GLY A 728 -20.26 13.86 9.06
N ALA A 729 -19.78 15.00 8.59
CA ALA A 729 -18.37 15.39 8.68
C ALA A 729 -17.91 15.56 10.13
N ALA A 730 -18.69 16.25 10.97
CA ALA A 730 -18.35 16.41 12.39
C ALA A 730 -18.28 15.08 13.14
N LEU A 731 -19.24 14.16 12.88
CA LEU A 731 -19.21 12.82 13.47
C LEU A 731 -18.10 11.96 12.88
N GLY A 732 -17.75 12.13 11.61
CA GLY A 732 -16.64 11.47 10.97
C GLY A 732 -15.29 11.85 11.57
N LEU A 733 -15.07 13.16 11.79
CA LEU A 733 -13.91 13.67 12.52
C LEU A 733 -13.84 13.11 13.94
N ALA A 734 -14.97 13.11 14.66
CA ALA A 734 -15.04 12.53 16.00
C ALA A 734 -14.75 11.01 16.02
N ALA A 735 -15.06 10.28 14.93
CA ALA A 735 -14.73 8.88 14.80
C ALA A 735 -13.23 8.64 14.54
N ALA A 736 -12.59 9.52 13.77
CA ALA A 736 -11.17 9.41 13.45
C ALA A 736 -10.26 9.83 14.60
N ALA A 737 -10.69 10.81 15.41
CA ALA A 737 -9.87 11.43 16.45
C ALA A 737 -9.19 10.45 17.42
N PRO A 738 -9.86 9.42 18.00
CA PRO A 738 -9.20 8.51 18.93
C PRO A 738 -8.05 7.72 18.29
N ALA A 739 -8.22 7.29 17.03
CA ALA A 739 -7.17 6.58 16.31
C ALA A 739 -5.97 7.50 16.03
N LEU A 740 -6.21 8.75 15.60
CA LEU A 740 -5.16 9.72 15.33
C LEU A 740 -4.38 10.08 16.59
N PHE A 741 -5.06 10.26 17.73
CA PHE A 741 -4.38 10.48 19.02
C PHE A 741 -3.56 9.24 19.43
N GLY A 742 -4.06 8.02 19.19
CA GLY A 742 -3.30 6.80 19.44
C GLY A 742 -2.03 6.72 18.60
N THR A 743 -2.12 7.04 17.31
CA THR A 743 -0.96 7.07 16.40
C THR A 743 0.08 8.11 16.85
N VAL A 744 -0.35 9.34 17.17
CA VAL A 744 0.56 10.39 17.67
C VAL A 744 1.24 9.98 18.97
N HIS A 745 0.52 9.31 19.87
CA HIS A 745 1.08 8.85 21.14
C HIS A 745 2.12 7.75 20.91
N GLY A 746 1.80 6.76 20.08
CA GLY A 746 2.72 5.70 19.73
C GLY A 746 4.01 6.23 19.07
N LEU A 747 3.88 7.14 18.10
CA LEU A 747 5.02 7.78 17.45
C LEU A 747 5.88 8.61 18.44
N ARG A 748 5.26 9.31 19.39
CA ARG A 748 6.00 10.05 20.42
C ARG A 748 6.82 9.15 21.33
N GLU A 749 6.27 8.01 21.74
CA GLU A 749 6.99 7.04 22.56
C GLU A 749 8.09 6.35 21.78
N GLU A 750 7.86 6.00 20.52
CA GLU A 750 8.84 5.33 19.66
C GLU A 750 9.98 6.27 19.26
N LEU A 751 9.68 7.51 18.88
CA LEU A 751 10.68 8.46 18.37
C LEU A 751 11.34 9.30 19.45
N GLY A 752 10.77 9.40 20.66
CA GLY A 752 11.26 10.31 21.71
C GLY A 752 11.18 11.80 21.36
N LEU A 753 10.45 12.16 20.29
CA LEU A 753 10.35 13.53 19.78
C LEU A 753 8.90 14.06 19.92
N PRO A 754 8.71 15.38 20.03
CA PRO A 754 7.37 15.99 20.05
C PRO A 754 6.73 15.88 18.64
N VAL A 755 5.92 14.85 18.42
CA VAL A 755 5.15 14.68 17.18
C VAL A 755 3.85 15.48 17.27
N GLU A 756 3.58 16.34 16.30
CA GLU A 756 2.33 17.10 16.18
C GLU A 756 1.36 16.41 15.21
N LEU A 757 0.06 16.43 15.57
CA LEU A 757 -0.98 15.90 14.68
C LEU A 757 -1.11 16.79 13.44
N SER A 758 -0.82 16.23 12.28
CA SER A 758 -1.03 16.91 11.01
C SER A 758 -2.36 16.48 10.37
N LEU A 759 -3.30 17.45 10.28
CA LEU A 759 -4.56 17.22 9.58
C LEU A 759 -4.41 17.55 8.09
N ALA A 760 -4.72 16.60 7.24
CA ALA A 760 -4.69 16.75 5.79
C ALA A 760 -5.87 17.61 5.28
N TRP A 761 -5.86 18.91 5.54
CA TRP A 761 -6.93 19.87 5.22
C TRP A 761 -7.38 19.84 3.75
N PRO A 762 -6.50 19.74 2.75
CA PRO A 762 -6.92 19.65 1.35
C PRO A 762 -7.81 18.44 1.07
N TRP A 763 -7.46 17.28 1.62
CA TRP A 763 -8.24 16.06 1.48
C TRP A 763 -9.59 16.15 2.21
N LEU A 764 -9.59 16.64 3.44
CA LEU A 764 -10.82 16.83 4.21
C LEU A 764 -11.80 17.76 3.50
N THR A 765 -11.32 18.91 3.05
CA THR A 765 -12.15 19.91 2.35
C THR A 765 -12.65 19.37 1.01
N GLY A 766 -11.80 18.65 0.24
CA GLY A 766 -12.17 18.00 -1.01
C GLY A 766 -13.26 16.95 -0.84
N VAL A 767 -13.13 16.08 0.16
CA VAL A 767 -14.13 15.03 0.45
C VAL A 767 -15.45 15.64 0.92
N VAL A 768 -15.41 16.62 1.83
CA VAL A 768 -16.62 17.29 2.31
C VAL A 768 -17.32 18.05 1.17
N ALA A 769 -16.57 18.77 0.33
CA ALA A 769 -17.11 19.45 -0.84
C ALA A 769 -17.72 18.45 -1.85
N GLY A 770 -17.05 17.33 -2.10
CA GLY A 770 -17.59 16.24 -2.92
C GLY A 770 -18.92 15.68 -2.39
N CYS A 771 -18.99 15.41 -1.08
CA CYS A 771 -20.22 14.98 -0.42
C CYS A 771 -21.35 16.03 -0.52
N LEU A 772 -21.01 17.31 -0.39
CA LEU A 772 -21.97 18.42 -0.55
C LEU A 772 -22.50 18.51 -1.99
N LEU A 773 -21.62 18.43 -2.97
CA LEU A 773 -21.99 18.49 -4.38
C LEU A 773 -22.88 17.31 -4.77
N LEU A 774 -22.47 16.10 -4.41
CA LEU A 774 -23.23 14.87 -4.71
C LEU A 774 -24.57 14.85 -3.96
N GLY A 775 -24.59 15.21 -2.69
CA GLY A 775 -25.81 15.24 -1.89
C GLY A 775 -26.79 16.29 -2.38
N THR A 776 -26.33 17.50 -2.69
CA THR A 776 -27.16 18.56 -3.24
C THR A 776 -27.64 18.24 -4.66
N ALA A 777 -26.82 17.70 -5.53
CA ALA A 777 -27.24 17.27 -6.87
C ALA A 777 -28.30 16.17 -6.79
N ALA A 778 -28.11 15.16 -5.94
CA ALA A 778 -29.04 14.05 -5.76
C ALA A 778 -30.40 14.47 -5.15
N THR A 779 -30.44 15.57 -4.38
CA THR A 779 -31.70 16.11 -3.82
C THR A 779 -32.38 17.09 -4.76
N VAL A 780 -31.63 18.03 -5.34
CA VAL A 780 -32.16 19.14 -6.13
C VAL A 780 -32.61 18.71 -7.54
N LEU A 781 -31.84 17.81 -8.21
CA LEU A 781 -32.19 17.40 -9.59
C LEU A 781 -33.54 16.69 -9.67
N PRO A 782 -33.85 15.65 -8.85
CA PRO A 782 -35.15 15.00 -8.88
C PRO A 782 -36.28 15.96 -8.43
N ALA A 783 -35.99 16.82 -7.42
CA ALA A 783 -36.99 17.79 -6.95
C ALA A 783 -37.36 18.79 -8.06
N ARG A 784 -36.39 19.27 -8.86
CA ARG A 784 -36.66 20.11 -10.03
C ARG A 784 -37.58 19.43 -11.07
N VAL A 785 -37.33 18.12 -11.33
CA VAL A 785 -38.18 17.35 -12.27
C VAL A 785 -39.61 17.24 -11.74
N VAL A 786 -39.77 16.97 -10.45
CA VAL A 786 -41.08 16.88 -9.79
C VAL A 786 -41.79 18.25 -9.84
N LEU A 787 -41.09 19.32 -9.52
CA LEU A 787 -41.65 20.68 -9.52
C LEU A 787 -42.05 21.16 -10.91
N ARG A 788 -41.38 20.68 -11.98
CA ARG A 788 -41.78 20.97 -13.37
C ARG A 788 -43.04 20.23 -13.80
N ARG A 789 -43.41 19.13 -13.15
CA ARG A 789 -44.58 18.31 -13.44
C ARG A 789 -45.81 18.68 -12.58
N LEU A 790 -45.61 19.50 -11.55
CA LEU A 790 -46.69 20.01 -10.72
C LEU A 790 -47.16 21.35 -11.31
N PRO A 791 -48.48 21.51 -11.56
CA PRO A 791 -49.04 22.75 -12.03
C PRO A 791 -48.86 23.91 -11.05
#